data_8b9b3ad76d483dd3fb297958b7fcc75a
#
_entry.id   8b9b3ad76d483dd3fb297958b7fcc75a
#
_cell.length_a   1.000
_cell.length_b   1.000
_cell.length_c   1.000
_cell.angle_alpha   90.00
_cell.angle_beta   90.00
_cell.angle_gamma   90.00
#
_symmetry.space_group_name_H-M   'P 1'
#
loop_
_entity.id
_entity.type
_entity.pdbx_description
1 polymer ?
#
loop_
_entity_poly.entity_id
_entity_poly.type
_entity_poly.pdbx_seq_one_letter_code
_entity_poly.pdbx_strand_id
1 'polypeptide(L)'
;MKFSNRDWENGMKKNVMMLVALLWGGSALAQQVTGLAGWNIVLDPGHSFRENMGVAGFSEAEKNVRVAWALRDLLLQTTDIDTVFLTREDDNTNVGLSARSAYANSIGAAWFHSIHSNATGSGGASDVNTALLLWPQLADYSERLPVGHKRMSDIMIDQLSRGMRIKSIGSRGDCYFYNEGICPRNSVTKYTLMPAELSEAGYHTNMAQNMRQMSAAFNKLEAYTFYWSILKYHGLPLPVNPVLTGIVYDLERNVPINAATVTAGEKSYTTDSFETTFYKYTTDPEALRNGVFLLDGLPSGTLKVMVSAPDYYSDTLQVALSDTFFTFLDPKLIWKRPPAVKSSSPAQGYERQPAWGNISITFNRPLNRASFESAFKIEPAVSGQFVWGNNDQQMIFKPDTLDFETDYQVTIAATGVDRYGHPLDGNGDRVGGDEFVLNFRTGPRDMAAPRITAVYPPTNTAAVDARPILNITFDEVIDAGSIQPALFTLQKNGTTTPIPHTVVHNVVRSRSILSFAPSEDLEPGQLYSLLIAPGLRDTLGNEESGIKTVRLKTGAAFWRTRAIDAFENGVENWWQPSASGTTTGTIADSTRSYGSSLILNPLTSSTLSFAIDYGWNTGSPAWLLRDYLFGGPAKAVTFDKSSYLQVYLFGDNSGTLFRFAVDDRVPVAAAENHEVSPWYKVNWYGWRLISWEMNNEAPGSWLGDGRLDGTLAFDSIQLGYEPGSQTSGTLYFDDLRVAEYSAVGVVQAGADVPARFALEQNYPNPFNPSTTILYDLPEGMHEVSVRIYDLLGRPVRALVETRQSAGHYSVQWDGRDDAGRLAASGVYLFRIATPLFNAVKRMVYIK
;
A
#
# COMPACT_ATOMS: atom_id res chain seq x y z
N MET A 1 -6.49 -75.18 -6.86
CA MET A 1 -5.91 -75.05 -5.52
C MET A 1 -5.73 -73.61 -5.22
N LYS A 2 -6.55 -73.07 -4.33
CA LYS A 2 -6.46 -71.62 -3.91
C LYS A 2 -5.48 -71.62 -2.73
N PHE A 3 -4.34 -70.89 -2.92
CA PHE A 3 -3.50 -70.48 -1.80
C PHE A 3 -3.82 -69.06 -1.45
N SER A 4 -4.08 -68.80 -0.16
CA SER A 4 -4.50 -67.52 0.33
C SER A 4 -3.30 -66.58 0.54
N ASN A 5 -3.46 -65.32 0.15
CA ASN A 5 -2.47 -64.23 0.22
C ASN A 5 -2.13 -63.72 1.62
N ARG A 6 -2.35 -64.44 2.70
CA ARG A 6 -2.15 -63.95 4.09
C ARG A 6 -0.82 -64.34 4.72
N ASP A 7 -0.08 -65.28 4.16
CA ASP A 7 1.15 -65.78 4.80
C ASP A 7 2.46 -65.17 4.29
N TRP A 8 2.39 -64.31 3.25
CA TRP A 8 3.55 -63.62 2.71
C TRP A 8 3.84 -62.26 3.39
N GLU A 9 2.86 -61.61 3.95
CA GLU A 9 3.03 -60.28 4.58
C GLU A 9 3.65 -60.32 5.96
N ASN A 10 3.52 -61.40 6.72
CA ASN A 10 4.06 -61.49 8.08
C ASN A 10 5.53 -61.94 8.18
N GLY A 11 6.08 -62.50 7.10
CA GLY A 11 7.49 -62.92 7.05
C GLY A 11 8.47 -61.80 6.66
N MET A 12 8.04 -60.81 5.87
CA MET A 12 8.91 -59.73 5.44
C MET A 12 8.96 -58.54 6.42
N LYS A 13 7.93 -58.34 7.24
CA LYS A 13 7.91 -57.22 8.22
C LYS A 13 8.86 -57.45 9.41
N LYS A 14 9.22 -58.65 9.73
CA LYS A 14 10.16 -58.96 10.84
C LYS A 14 11.64 -58.90 10.43
N ASN A 15 11.99 -59.17 9.19
CA ASN A 15 13.40 -59.19 8.75
C ASN A 15 13.88 -57.86 8.14
N VAL A 16 12.97 -56.99 7.72
CA VAL A 16 13.34 -55.63 7.26
C VAL A 16 13.57 -54.68 8.44
N MET A 17 12.90 -54.91 9.58
CA MET A 17 13.13 -54.10 10.79
C MET A 17 14.46 -54.41 11.51
N MET A 18 15.12 -55.54 11.22
CA MET A 18 16.38 -55.92 11.88
C MET A 18 17.64 -55.61 11.03
N LEU A 19 17.49 -55.26 9.74
CA LEU A 19 18.64 -54.92 8.86
C LEU A 19 18.79 -53.41 8.60
N VAL A 20 17.79 -52.61 8.95
CA VAL A 20 17.88 -51.11 8.86
C VAL A 20 18.51 -50.49 10.12
N ALA A 21 18.58 -51.28 11.24
CA ALA A 21 19.15 -50.77 12.49
C ALA A 21 20.69 -50.81 12.59
N LEU A 22 21.41 -51.27 11.56
CA LEU A 22 22.88 -51.43 11.61
C LEU A 22 23.69 -50.60 10.60
N LEU A 23 23.07 -49.64 9.91
CA LEU A 23 23.76 -48.70 8.97
C LEU A 23 23.54 -47.22 9.27
N TRP A 24 23.10 -46.87 10.48
CA TRP A 24 23.04 -45.45 10.91
C TRP A 24 24.21 -45.19 11.86
N GLY A 25 25.35 -44.84 11.29
CA GLY A 25 26.41 -44.16 11.98
C GLY A 25 25.93 -42.82 12.51
N GLY A 26 25.87 -42.69 13.83
CA GLY A 26 26.07 -41.49 14.66
C GLY A 26 25.46 -40.14 14.21
N SER A 27 24.17 -40.07 13.90
CA SER A 27 23.45 -38.81 14.07
C SER A 27 22.90 -38.78 15.48
N ALA A 28 23.27 -37.77 16.29
CA ALA A 28 22.65 -37.55 17.59
C ALA A 28 21.13 -37.48 17.38
N LEU A 29 20.39 -38.43 17.92
CA LEU A 29 18.93 -38.38 17.97
C LEU A 29 18.56 -37.07 18.62
N ALA A 30 17.84 -36.19 17.93
CA ALA A 30 17.28 -35.00 18.52
C ALA A 30 16.55 -35.41 19.82
N GLN A 31 16.85 -34.75 20.93
CA GLN A 31 16.25 -35.07 22.23
C GLN A 31 14.72 -34.90 22.07
N GLN A 32 13.99 -36.00 22.31
CA GLN A 32 12.53 -36.03 22.26
C GLN A 32 11.97 -35.02 23.27
N VAL A 33 11.05 -34.16 22.83
CA VAL A 33 10.34 -33.20 23.70
C VAL A 33 9.34 -34.00 24.54
N THR A 34 9.47 -33.90 25.84
CA THR A 34 8.57 -34.60 26.80
C THR A 34 7.60 -33.64 27.44
N GLY A 35 6.40 -34.10 27.80
CA GLY A 35 5.34 -33.33 28.44
C GLY A 35 4.00 -33.43 27.72
N LEU A 36 3.91 -34.22 26.66
CA LEU A 36 2.66 -34.54 25.97
C LEU A 36 2.19 -35.99 26.24
N ALA A 37 2.88 -36.75 27.08
CA ALA A 37 2.43 -38.07 27.51
C ALA A 37 1.04 -37.98 28.15
N GLY A 38 0.13 -38.85 27.76
CA GLY A 38 -1.28 -38.80 28.15
C GLY A 38 -2.17 -37.90 27.26
N TRP A 39 -1.59 -37.24 26.28
CA TRP A 39 -2.33 -36.45 25.31
C TRP A 39 -2.58 -37.25 24.03
N ASN A 40 -3.75 -36.98 23.44
CA ASN A 40 -4.09 -37.38 22.09
C ASN A 40 -4.77 -36.22 21.38
N ILE A 41 -4.53 -36.10 20.11
CA ILE A 41 -5.09 -34.99 19.30
C ILE A 41 -5.80 -35.62 18.08
N VAL A 42 -6.89 -34.97 17.68
CA VAL A 42 -7.52 -35.25 16.38
C VAL A 42 -7.21 -34.12 15.43
N LEU A 43 -6.58 -34.45 14.32
CA LEU A 43 -6.42 -33.60 13.17
C LEU A 43 -7.58 -33.83 12.21
N ASP A 44 -8.27 -32.79 11.81
CA ASP A 44 -9.40 -32.86 10.91
C ASP A 44 -9.04 -32.16 9.58
N PRO A 45 -8.49 -32.91 8.59
CA PRO A 45 -8.30 -32.35 7.26
C PRO A 45 -9.66 -31.99 6.63
N GLY A 46 -9.94 -30.70 6.47
CA GLY A 46 -11.23 -30.23 5.92
C GLY A 46 -11.46 -30.73 4.50
N HIS A 47 -12.75 -30.80 4.12
CA HIS A 47 -13.21 -31.24 2.79
C HIS A 47 -12.85 -32.67 2.41
N SER A 48 -13.13 -33.06 1.17
CA SER A 48 -12.81 -34.37 0.57
C SER A 48 -13.06 -34.32 -0.94
N PHE A 49 -12.71 -35.36 -1.67
CA PHE A 49 -13.00 -35.55 -3.09
C PHE A 49 -12.57 -34.39 -3.98
N ARG A 50 -11.38 -33.81 -3.72
CA ARG A 50 -10.90 -32.66 -4.47
C ARG A 50 -11.84 -31.42 -4.41
N GLU A 51 -12.65 -31.35 -3.35
CA GLU A 51 -13.46 -30.16 -3.09
C GLU A 51 -12.58 -28.94 -2.93
N ASN A 52 -13.16 -27.76 -3.23
CA ASN A 52 -12.50 -26.48 -3.24
C ASN A 52 -11.23 -26.50 -4.10
N MET A 53 -11.45 -26.74 -5.40
CA MET A 53 -10.36 -26.67 -6.37
C MET A 53 -9.83 -25.27 -6.45
N GLY A 54 -8.57 -25.09 -6.13
CA GLY A 54 -7.89 -23.79 -6.23
C GLY A 54 -7.64 -23.37 -7.68
N VAL A 55 -7.32 -22.11 -7.85
CA VAL A 55 -7.17 -21.46 -9.19
C VAL A 55 -6.01 -22.00 -10.02
N ALA A 56 -4.99 -22.59 -9.40
CA ALA A 56 -3.90 -23.31 -10.07
C ALA A 56 -4.23 -24.78 -10.33
N GLY A 57 -5.42 -25.26 -9.97
CA GLY A 57 -5.88 -26.63 -10.17
C GLY A 57 -5.53 -27.61 -9.03
N PHE A 58 -5.05 -27.14 -7.88
CA PHE A 58 -4.78 -27.96 -6.70
C PHE A 58 -5.87 -27.78 -5.64
N SER A 59 -6.45 -28.89 -5.15
CA SER A 59 -7.57 -28.84 -4.22
C SER A 59 -7.15 -28.53 -2.78
N GLU A 60 -8.01 -27.80 -2.07
CA GLU A 60 -7.90 -27.59 -0.63
C GLU A 60 -7.94 -28.92 0.12
N ALA A 61 -8.83 -29.83 -0.28
CA ALA A 61 -8.99 -31.14 0.35
C ALA A 61 -7.69 -31.95 0.38
N GLU A 62 -6.93 -31.99 -0.72
CA GLU A 62 -5.64 -32.69 -0.77
C GLU A 62 -4.56 -31.99 0.05
N LYS A 63 -4.49 -30.64 -0.01
CA LYS A 63 -3.58 -29.83 0.80
C LYS A 63 -3.76 -30.14 2.29
N ASN A 64 -4.99 -30.15 2.77
CA ASN A 64 -5.29 -30.36 4.19
C ASN A 64 -4.83 -31.71 4.71
N VAL A 65 -5.00 -32.79 3.92
CA VAL A 65 -4.50 -34.15 4.29
C VAL A 65 -2.97 -34.16 4.39
N ARG A 66 -2.27 -33.49 3.46
CA ARG A 66 -0.80 -33.43 3.44
C ARG A 66 -0.24 -32.69 4.63
N VAL A 67 -0.86 -31.59 5.03
CA VAL A 67 -0.50 -30.84 6.24
C VAL A 67 -0.74 -31.70 7.49
N ALA A 68 -1.89 -32.40 7.56
CA ALA A 68 -2.20 -33.27 8.69
C ALA A 68 -1.20 -34.42 8.82
N TRP A 69 -0.80 -35.06 7.72
CA TRP A 69 0.26 -36.09 7.76
C TRP A 69 1.58 -35.54 8.27
N ALA A 70 2.01 -34.39 7.73
CA ALA A 70 3.27 -33.80 8.16
C ALA A 70 3.24 -33.39 9.64
N LEU A 71 2.12 -32.87 10.15
CA LEU A 71 1.96 -32.52 11.56
C LEU A 71 1.94 -33.79 12.45
N ARG A 72 1.21 -34.81 12.05
CA ARG A 72 1.20 -36.09 12.74
C ARG A 72 2.62 -36.65 12.86
N ASP A 73 3.34 -36.72 11.77
CA ASP A 73 4.69 -37.28 11.73
C ASP A 73 5.66 -36.45 12.61
N LEU A 74 5.58 -35.11 12.59
CA LEU A 74 6.36 -34.26 13.48
C LEU A 74 6.07 -34.56 14.95
N LEU A 75 4.81 -34.63 15.35
CA LEU A 75 4.40 -34.87 16.72
C LEU A 75 4.86 -36.25 17.20
N LEU A 76 4.60 -37.32 16.43
CA LEU A 76 4.93 -38.71 16.81
C LEU A 76 6.43 -38.97 16.82
N GLN A 77 7.22 -38.32 15.96
CA GLN A 77 8.66 -38.57 15.88
C GLN A 77 9.48 -37.79 16.88
N THR A 78 8.97 -36.60 17.31
CA THR A 78 9.78 -35.64 18.08
C THR A 78 9.24 -35.38 19.48
N THR A 79 8.07 -35.89 19.85
CA THR A 79 7.48 -35.72 21.18
C THR A 79 7.04 -37.05 21.80
N ASP A 80 6.66 -37.04 23.07
CA ASP A 80 6.10 -38.14 23.80
C ASP A 80 4.54 -38.19 23.75
N ILE A 81 3.92 -37.60 22.75
CA ILE A 81 2.45 -37.62 22.56
C ILE A 81 1.97 -39.08 22.36
N ASP A 82 0.88 -39.42 22.98
CA ASP A 82 0.40 -40.82 22.93
C ASP A 82 -0.07 -41.23 21.54
N THR A 83 -0.91 -40.40 20.93
CA THR A 83 -1.47 -40.70 19.59
C THR A 83 -1.97 -39.45 18.91
N VAL A 84 -1.81 -39.42 17.58
CA VAL A 84 -2.37 -38.40 16.68
C VAL A 84 -3.33 -39.10 15.72
N PHE A 85 -4.61 -38.81 15.86
CA PHE A 85 -5.68 -39.36 15.04
C PHE A 85 -6.03 -38.41 13.89
N LEU A 86 -6.47 -38.96 12.77
CA LEU A 86 -6.99 -38.18 11.63
C LEU A 86 -8.47 -38.54 11.39
N THR A 87 -9.28 -37.56 11.05
CA THR A 87 -10.69 -37.83 10.66
C THR A 87 -10.78 -38.52 9.29
N ARG A 88 -9.79 -38.30 8.44
CA ARG A 88 -9.58 -39.00 7.16
C ARG A 88 -8.10 -39.12 6.83
N GLU A 89 -7.72 -40.20 6.18
CA GLU A 89 -6.32 -40.54 5.84
C GLU A 89 -6.00 -40.24 4.36
N ASP A 90 -6.98 -39.94 3.52
CA ASP A 90 -6.83 -39.73 2.10
C ASP A 90 -7.82 -38.67 1.56
N ASP A 91 -7.69 -38.32 0.28
CA ASP A 91 -8.60 -37.38 -0.37
C ASP A 91 -9.90 -38.00 -0.89
N ASN A 92 -10.04 -39.32 -0.88
CA ASN A 92 -11.19 -40.04 -1.41
C ASN A 92 -12.24 -40.39 -0.34
N THR A 93 -11.85 -40.34 0.92
CA THR A 93 -12.75 -40.65 2.06
C THR A 93 -13.57 -39.39 2.41
N ASN A 94 -14.89 -39.50 2.23
CA ASN A 94 -15.81 -38.43 2.65
C ASN A 94 -16.26 -38.68 4.08
N VAL A 95 -16.00 -37.71 4.96
CA VAL A 95 -16.46 -37.72 6.35
C VAL A 95 -17.36 -36.49 6.58
N GLY A 96 -18.65 -36.74 6.82
CA GLY A 96 -19.63 -35.69 7.09
C GLY A 96 -19.25 -34.83 8.31
N LEU A 97 -19.63 -33.56 8.31
CA LEU A 97 -19.21 -32.59 9.34
C LEU A 97 -19.50 -33.04 10.78
N SER A 98 -20.72 -33.58 11.03
CA SER A 98 -21.09 -34.09 12.35
C SER A 98 -20.34 -35.39 12.73
N ALA A 99 -19.94 -36.19 11.76
CA ALA A 99 -19.18 -37.41 12.01
C ALA A 99 -17.76 -37.13 12.45
N ARG A 100 -17.15 -36.03 12.00
CA ARG A 100 -15.80 -35.59 12.38
C ARG A 100 -15.72 -35.25 13.88
N SER A 101 -16.62 -34.41 14.38
CA SER A 101 -16.71 -34.12 15.82
C SER A 101 -17.16 -35.33 16.65
N ALA A 102 -18.10 -36.16 16.14
CA ALA A 102 -18.51 -37.37 16.82
C ALA A 102 -17.38 -38.36 16.97
N TYR A 103 -16.53 -38.53 15.96
CA TYR A 103 -15.32 -39.36 16.04
C TYR A 103 -14.37 -38.86 17.13
N ALA A 104 -14.04 -37.59 17.16
CA ALA A 104 -13.17 -37.02 18.19
C ALA A 104 -13.75 -37.18 19.60
N ASN A 105 -15.07 -37.03 19.77
CA ASN A 105 -15.76 -37.27 21.05
C ASN A 105 -15.71 -38.75 21.47
N SER A 106 -15.87 -39.67 20.52
CA SER A 106 -15.91 -41.11 20.81
C SER A 106 -14.60 -41.69 21.33
N ILE A 107 -13.47 -41.09 20.91
CA ILE A 107 -12.14 -41.51 21.37
C ILE A 107 -11.65 -40.68 22.55
N GLY A 108 -12.43 -39.71 23.02
CA GLY A 108 -12.04 -38.85 24.13
C GLY A 108 -10.80 -38.03 23.85
N ALA A 109 -10.71 -37.42 22.65
CA ALA A 109 -9.56 -36.63 22.26
C ALA A 109 -9.37 -35.44 23.21
N ALA A 110 -8.09 -35.12 23.49
CA ALA A 110 -7.74 -33.95 24.31
C ALA A 110 -7.83 -32.64 23.54
N TRP A 111 -7.69 -32.68 22.19
CA TRP A 111 -7.74 -31.56 21.31
C TRP A 111 -8.26 -31.93 19.90
N PHE A 112 -8.93 -30.98 19.25
CA PHE A 112 -9.41 -31.11 17.86
C PHE A 112 -8.95 -29.91 17.02
N HIS A 113 -8.19 -30.15 15.97
CA HIS A 113 -7.70 -29.14 15.05
C HIS A 113 -8.22 -29.38 13.63
N SER A 114 -9.05 -28.49 13.11
CA SER A 114 -9.55 -28.53 11.73
C SER A 114 -8.68 -27.68 10.81
N ILE A 115 -8.15 -28.31 9.76
CA ILE A 115 -7.15 -27.72 8.86
C ILE A 115 -7.82 -27.35 7.54
N HIS A 116 -7.75 -26.07 7.16
CA HIS A 116 -8.36 -25.50 5.97
C HIS A 116 -7.45 -24.52 5.22
N SER A 117 -7.89 -24.07 4.05
CA SER A 117 -7.43 -22.88 3.35
C SER A 117 -8.62 -22.10 2.81
N ASN A 118 -8.57 -20.81 2.88
CA ASN A 118 -9.68 -19.91 2.59
C ASN A 118 -9.94 -19.71 1.08
N ALA A 119 -11.11 -19.17 0.76
CA ALA A 119 -11.49 -18.76 -0.60
C ALA A 119 -12.14 -17.38 -0.57
N THR A 120 -12.04 -16.64 -1.67
CA THR A 120 -12.93 -15.50 -1.93
C THR A 120 -14.30 -16.01 -2.34
N GLY A 121 -15.37 -15.32 -1.93
CA GLY A 121 -16.75 -15.76 -2.15
C GLY A 121 -17.16 -16.01 -3.61
N SER A 122 -16.43 -15.45 -4.56
CA SER A 122 -16.64 -15.69 -6.01
C SER A 122 -16.01 -16.99 -6.53
N GLY A 123 -15.13 -17.64 -5.76
CA GLY A 123 -14.36 -18.81 -6.19
C GLY A 123 -13.36 -18.57 -7.33
N GLY A 124 -13.28 -17.33 -7.85
CA GLY A 124 -12.35 -16.93 -8.90
C GLY A 124 -10.97 -16.54 -8.39
N ALA A 125 -10.01 -16.33 -9.32
CA ALA A 125 -8.66 -15.88 -8.97
C ALA A 125 -8.71 -14.53 -8.24
N SER A 126 -7.92 -14.45 -7.14
CA SER A 126 -7.87 -13.27 -6.27
C SER A 126 -6.45 -13.09 -5.74
N ASP A 127 -6.07 -11.83 -5.50
CA ASP A 127 -4.79 -11.51 -4.83
C ASP A 127 -4.89 -11.58 -3.30
N VAL A 128 -6.09 -11.79 -2.74
CA VAL A 128 -6.27 -11.95 -1.30
C VAL A 128 -5.54 -13.19 -0.81
N ASN A 129 -4.69 -13.02 0.21
CA ASN A 129 -3.95 -14.11 0.82
C ASN A 129 -3.65 -13.80 2.29
N THR A 130 -4.52 -14.26 3.18
CA THR A 130 -4.41 -14.01 4.63
C THR A 130 -4.59 -15.28 5.44
N ALA A 131 -4.11 -15.26 6.67
CA ALA A 131 -4.34 -16.31 7.65
C ALA A 131 -5.45 -15.91 8.62
N LEU A 132 -6.28 -16.89 9.01
CA LEU A 132 -7.37 -16.75 9.98
C LEU A 132 -7.41 -17.98 10.88
N LEU A 133 -7.66 -17.79 12.14
CA LEU A 133 -8.05 -18.86 13.07
C LEU A 133 -9.46 -18.59 13.60
N LEU A 134 -10.31 -19.61 13.60
CA LEU A 134 -11.65 -19.56 14.13
C LEU A 134 -11.76 -20.49 15.34
N TRP A 135 -12.34 -20.00 16.42
CA TRP A 135 -12.60 -20.78 17.64
C TRP A 135 -14.10 -20.72 18.03
N PRO A 136 -14.65 -21.78 18.65
CA PRO A 136 -16.07 -21.81 19.01
C PRO A 136 -16.43 -20.75 20.04
N GLN A 137 -17.31 -19.83 19.67
CA GLN A 137 -17.75 -18.70 20.49
C GLN A 137 -19.25 -18.75 20.75
N LEU A 138 -19.66 -18.46 21.99
CA LEU A 138 -21.08 -18.35 22.37
C LEU A 138 -21.69 -17.01 21.94
N ALA A 139 -23.01 -16.92 22.03
CA ALA A 139 -23.75 -15.71 21.62
C ALA A 139 -23.47 -14.47 22.51
N ASP A 140 -22.97 -14.67 23.71
CA ASP A 140 -22.49 -13.61 24.60
C ASP A 140 -21.03 -13.24 24.37
N TYR A 141 -20.45 -13.71 23.27
CA TYR A 141 -19.05 -13.56 22.87
C TYR A 141 -18.03 -14.23 23.81
N SER A 142 -18.46 -15.01 24.77
CA SER A 142 -17.55 -15.80 25.60
C SER A 142 -17.04 -17.04 24.85
N GLU A 143 -15.94 -17.59 25.36
CA GLU A 143 -15.40 -18.85 24.87
C GLU A 143 -16.29 -20.03 25.29
N ARG A 144 -16.56 -20.95 24.38
CA ARG A 144 -17.30 -22.18 24.69
C ARG A 144 -16.48 -23.06 25.65
N LEU A 145 -17.16 -23.81 26.55
CA LEU A 145 -16.52 -24.77 27.43
C LEU A 145 -16.24 -26.12 26.68
N PRO A 146 -15.13 -26.78 27.03
CA PRO A 146 -14.06 -26.36 27.95
C PRO A 146 -13.19 -25.27 27.34
N VAL A 147 -12.66 -24.37 28.17
CA VAL A 147 -11.80 -23.25 27.71
C VAL A 147 -10.47 -23.75 27.15
N GLY A 148 -9.83 -22.90 26.35
CA GLY A 148 -8.52 -23.17 25.74
C GLY A 148 -8.48 -22.96 24.24
N HIS A 149 -9.64 -22.88 23.58
CA HIS A 149 -9.79 -22.65 22.14
C HIS A 149 -9.11 -21.34 21.70
N LYS A 150 -9.48 -20.23 22.35
CA LYS A 150 -8.96 -18.90 22.02
C LYS A 150 -7.45 -18.81 22.23
N ARG A 151 -6.95 -19.30 23.37
CA ARG A 151 -5.52 -19.26 23.66
C ARG A 151 -4.67 -20.01 22.63
N MET A 152 -5.13 -21.21 22.20
CA MET A 152 -4.44 -21.94 21.15
C MET A 152 -4.50 -21.20 19.81
N SER A 153 -5.69 -20.69 19.45
CA SER A 153 -5.88 -19.93 18.22
C SER A 153 -5.02 -18.66 18.18
N ASP A 154 -4.88 -17.93 19.31
CA ASP A 154 -4.02 -16.75 19.40
C ASP A 154 -2.53 -17.09 19.20
N ILE A 155 -2.08 -18.23 19.73
CA ILE A 155 -0.72 -18.72 19.50
C ILE A 155 -0.53 -19.18 18.06
N MET A 156 -1.49 -19.94 17.52
CA MET A 156 -1.40 -20.49 16.17
C MET A 156 -1.40 -19.40 15.10
N ILE A 157 -2.24 -18.38 15.23
CA ILE A 157 -2.30 -17.31 14.20
C ILE A 157 -0.98 -16.55 14.09
N ASP A 158 -0.28 -16.30 15.21
CA ASP A 158 1.05 -15.69 15.18
C ASP A 158 2.07 -16.60 14.47
N GLN A 159 2.12 -17.87 14.84
CA GLN A 159 3.07 -18.80 14.23
C GLN A 159 2.74 -19.02 12.74
N LEU A 160 1.47 -19.19 12.40
CA LEU A 160 1.00 -19.44 11.04
C LEU A 160 1.30 -18.25 10.11
N SER A 161 0.89 -17.05 10.49
CA SER A 161 1.09 -15.87 9.65
C SER A 161 2.57 -15.56 9.41
N ARG A 162 3.39 -15.67 10.44
CA ARG A 162 4.84 -15.47 10.35
C ARG A 162 5.53 -16.57 9.56
N GLY A 163 5.17 -17.85 9.83
CA GLY A 163 5.78 -19.00 9.17
C GLY A 163 5.41 -19.09 7.69
N MET A 164 4.16 -18.82 7.34
CA MET A 164 3.71 -18.82 5.95
C MET A 164 3.99 -17.50 5.23
N ARG A 165 4.47 -16.46 5.94
CA ARG A 165 4.75 -15.11 5.40
C ARG A 165 3.51 -14.50 4.72
N ILE A 166 2.34 -14.65 5.35
CA ILE A 166 1.07 -14.09 4.90
C ILE A 166 0.46 -13.20 5.98
N LYS A 167 -0.33 -12.21 5.59
CA LYS A 167 -0.98 -11.32 6.54
C LYS A 167 -1.96 -12.07 7.43
N SER A 168 -2.04 -11.70 8.71
CA SER A 168 -3.02 -12.22 9.63
C SER A 168 -4.26 -11.32 9.66
N ILE A 169 -5.46 -11.91 9.61
CA ILE A 169 -6.70 -11.21 9.96
C ILE A 169 -7.18 -11.58 11.38
N GLY A 170 -6.35 -12.32 12.09
CA GLY A 170 -6.47 -12.57 13.53
C GLY A 170 -7.07 -13.90 13.91
N SER A 171 -7.11 -14.13 15.22
CA SER A 171 -7.86 -15.19 15.89
C SER A 171 -9.24 -14.64 16.20
N ARG A 172 -10.30 -15.25 15.68
CA ARG A 172 -11.68 -14.75 15.78
C ARG A 172 -12.60 -15.81 16.37
N GLY A 173 -13.53 -15.35 17.22
CA GLY A 173 -14.66 -16.18 17.56
C GLY A 173 -15.57 -16.38 16.35
N ASP A 174 -16.00 -17.61 16.10
CA ASP A 174 -16.79 -17.93 14.91
C ASP A 174 -18.16 -17.23 14.92
N CYS A 175 -18.73 -16.99 16.09
CA CYS A 175 -19.97 -16.22 16.24
C CYS A 175 -19.80 -14.75 15.77
N TYR A 176 -18.73 -14.10 16.21
CA TYR A 176 -18.40 -12.73 15.82
C TYR A 176 -18.06 -12.65 14.32
N PHE A 177 -17.29 -13.62 13.83
CA PHE A 177 -16.79 -13.60 12.46
C PHE A 177 -17.90 -13.73 11.42
N TYR A 178 -18.84 -14.67 11.63
CA TYR A 178 -19.93 -14.89 10.67
C TYR A 178 -21.15 -13.99 10.86
N ASN A 179 -21.31 -13.37 12.03
CA ASN A 179 -22.41 -12.43 12.39
C ASN A 179 -23.83 -12.90 12.00
N GLU A 180 -24.10 -14.20 12.03
CA GLU A 180 -25.38 -14.77 11.56
C GLU A 180 -26.35 -15.19 12.69
N GLY A 181 -26.08 -14.81 13.93
CA GLY A 181 -26.97 -15.05 15.09
C GLY A 181 -27.05 -16.51 15.60
N ILE A 182 -26.36 -17.44 14.97
CA ILE A 182 -26.24 -18.85 15.41
C ILE A 182 -24.85 -19.09 15.96
N CYS A 183 -24.75 -19.37 17.26
CA CYS A 183 -23.47 -19.47 17.97
C CYS A 183 -23.39 -20.75 18.80
N PRO A 184 -22.30 -21.51 18.76
CA PRO A 184 -21.19 -21.42 17.79
C PRO A 184 -21.65 -21.74 16.35
N ARG A 185 -21.00 -21.12 15.36
CA ARG A 185 -21.42 -21.22 13.94
C ARG A 185 -20.77 -22.43 13.23
N ASN A 186 -19.50 -22.65 13.45
CA ASN A 186 -18.72 -23.63 12.71
C ASN A 186 -19.14 -25.06 13.07
N SER A 187 -19.64 -25.80 12.10
CA SER A 187 -20.26 -27.12 12.33
C SER A 187 -19.28 -28.17 12.87
N VAL A 188 -18.00 -28.15 12.49
CA VAL A 188 -17.02 -29.17 12.92
C VAL A 188 -16.52 -28.93 14.34
N THR A 189 -16.42 -27.69 14.79
CA THR A 189 -15.93 -27.33 16.13
C THR A 189 -17.07 -27.16 17.13
N LYS A 190 -18.31 -26.92 16.66
CA LYS A 190 -19.49 -26.67 17.48
C LYS A 190 -19.83 -27.83 18.44
N TYR A 191 -19.69 -29.07 18.02
CA TYR A 191 -20.11 -30.26 18.74
C TYR A 191 -18.97 -31.03 19.39
N THR A 192 -17.73 -30.53 19.34
CA THR A 192 -16.61 -31.17 20.04
C THR A 192 -16.76 -31.02 21.56
N LEU A 193 -16.42 -32.08 22.33
CA LEU A 193 -16.43 -32.05 23.80
C LEU A 193 -15.08 -31.63 24.41
N MET A 194 -14.07 -31.38 23.58
CA MET A 194 -12.75 -30.91 23.92
C MET A 194 -12.53 -29.51 23.31
N PRO A 195 -11.42 -28.79 23.68
CA PRO A 195 -11.00 -27.60 22.97
C PRO A 195 -10.76 -27.87 21.48
N ALA A 196 -11.15 -26.92 20.64
CA ALA A 196 -11.08 -27.05 19.18
C ALA A 196 -10.87 -25.68 18.50
N GLU A 197 -10.21 -25.68 17.37
CA GLU A 197 -10.10 -24.53 16.46
C GLU A 197 -10.10 -24.98 15.01
N LEU A 198 -10.29 -24.01 14.12
CA LEU A 198 -10.17 -24.20 12.68
C LEU A 198 -9.17 -23.16 12.14
N SER A 199 -8.20 -23.63 11.39
CA SER A 199 -7.21 -22.79 10.73
C SER A 199 -7.53 -22.58 9.25
N GLU A 200 -7.38 -21.35 8.77
CA GLU A 200 -7.46 -20.96 7.35
C GLU A 200 -6.09 -20.44 6.92
N ALA A 201 -5.27 -21.30 6.34
CA ALA A 201 -3.88 -21.03 6.01
C ALA A 201 -3.71 -20.51 4.57
N GLY A 202 -4.00 -19.23 4.38
CA GLY A 202 -3.98 -18.60 3.07
C GLY A 202 -5.15 -19.01 2.18
N TYR A 203 -5.17 -18.49 0.95
CA TYR A 203 -6.29 -18.63 0.03
C TYR A 203 -5.94 -19.55 -1.15
N HIS A 204 -6.70 -20.63 -1.36
CA HIS A 204 -6.55 -21.47 -2.55
C HIS A 204 -7.07 -20.77 -3.83
N THR A 205 -7.78 -19.64 -3.69
CA THR A 205 -8.14 -18.72 -4.78
C THR A 205 -7.03 -17.72 -5.13
N ASN A 206 -5.91 -17.69 -4.38
CA ASN A 206 -4.72 -16.93 -4.75
C ASN A 206 -3.78 -17.81 -5.58
N MET A 207 -3.43 -17.37 -6.80
CA MET A 207 -2.64 -18.17 -7.75
C MET A 207 -1.29 -18.60 -7.15
N ALA A 208 -0.52 -17.66 -6.62
CA ALA A 208 0.81 -17.95 -6.07
C ALA A 208 0.73 -18.85 -4.83
N GLN A 209 -0.26 -18.64 -3.97
CA GLN A 209 -0.50 -19.46 -2.79
C GLN A 209 -0.91 -20.88 -3.17
N ASN A 210 -1.82 -21.02 -4.13
CA ASN A 210 -2.28 -22.36 -4.55
C ASN A 210 -1.16 -23.17 -5.25
N MET A 211 -0.29 -22.50 -6.02
CA MET A 211 0.91 -23.15 -6.55
C MET A 211 1.87 -23.62 -5.44
N ARG A 212 2.07 -22.83 -4.38
CA ARG A 212 2.90 -23.24 -3.22
C ARG A 212 2.27 -24.40 -2.45
N GLN A 213 0.95 -24.42 -2.31
CA GLN A 213 0.20 -25.49 -1.63
C GLN A 213 0.41 -26.88 -2.28
N MET A 214 0.81 -26.95 -3.55
CA MET A 214 1.18 -28.20 -4.21
C MET A 214 2.47 -28.81 -3.65
N SER A 215 3.37 -27.99 -3.08
CA SER A 215 4.67 -28.44 -2.59
C SER A 215 4.55 -29.14 -1.24
N ALA A 216 5.12 -30.35 -1.13
CA ALA A 216 5.23 -31.05 0.14
C ALA A 216 6.04 -30.24 1.18
N ALA A 217 7.09 -29.53 0.74
CA ALA A 217 7.86 -28.61 1.58
C ALA A 217 6.99 -27.50 2.18
N PHE A 218 6.08 -26.92 1.40
CA PHE A 218 5.19 -25.88 1.87
C PHE A 218 4.13 -26.41 2.85
N ASN A 219 3.60 -27.59 2.59
CA ASN A 219 2.67 -28.25 3.51
C ASN A 219 3.36 -28.62 4.83
N LYS A 220 4.63 -29.05 4.78
CA LYS A 220 5.44 -29.30 5.99
C LYS A 220 5.76 -28.01 6.74
N LEU A 221 5.99 -26.89 6.04
CA LEU A 221 6.17 -25.57 6.66
C LEU A 221 4.93 -25.15 7.47
N GLU A 222 3.73 -25.32 6.91
CA GLU A 222 2.46 -25.09 7.61
C GLU A 222 2.34 -25.99 8.85
N ALA A 223 2.64 -27.27 8.70
CA ALA A 223 2.63 -28.24 9.81
C ALA A 223 3.60 -27.84 10.94
N TYR A 224 4.78 -27.33 10.64
CA TYR A 224 5.71 -26.81 11.65
C TYR A 224 5.12 -25.65 12.45
N THR A 225 4.34 -24.77 11.83
CA THR A 225 3.70 -23.65 12.56
C THR A 225 2.71 -24.17 13.60
N PHE A 226 1.94 -25.21 13.28
CA PHE A 226 1.01 -25.86 14.20
C PHE A 226 1.77 -26.67 15.26
N TYR A 227 2.80 -27.40 14.88
CA TYR A 227 3.65 -28.14 15.80
C TYR A 227 4.25 -27.23 16.89
N TRP A 228 4.86 -26.11 16.50
CA TRP A 228 5.41 -25.15 17.46
C TRP A 228 4.31 -24.46 18.29
N SER A 229 3.14 -24.27 17.74
CA SER A 229 2.00 -23.72 18.47
C SER A 229 1.53 -24.64 19.59
N ILE A 230 1.47 -25.95 19.31
CA ILE A 230 1.12 -26.97 20.30
C ILE A 230 2.16 -26.98 21.43
N LEU A 231 3.46 -27.01 21.11
CA LEU A 231 4.52 -26.97 22.11
C LEU A 231 4.45 -25.70 22.97
N LYS A 232 4.27 -24.54 22.35
CA LYS A 232 4.11 -23.25 23.07
C LYS A 232 2.87 -23.22 23.94
N TYR A 233 1.76 -23.77 23.48
CA TYR A 233 0.53 -23.86 24.29
C TYR A 233 0.74 -24.64 25.57
N HIS A 234 1.50 -25.72 25.53
CA HIS A 234 1.84 -26.55 26.68
C HIS A 234 3.04 -26.00 27.49
N GLY A 235 3.63 -24.88 27.08
CA GLY A 235 4.83 -24.34 27.74
C GLY A 235 6.07 -25.20 27.59
N LEU A 236 6.13 -26.03 26.56
CA LEU A 236 7.23 -26.93 26.27
C LEU A 236 8.34 -26.22 25.46
N PRO A 237 9.60 -26.63 25.63
CA PRO A 237 10.69 -26.08 24.85
C PRO A 237 10.50 -26.42 23.35
N LEU A 238 10.81 -25.47 22.48
CA LEU A 238 10.96 -25.78 21.06
C LEU A 238 12.24 -26.60 20.89
N PRO A 239 12.21 -27.71 20.13
CA PRO A 239 13.44 -28.47 19.86
C PRO A 239 14.40 -27.58 19.07
N VAL A 240 15.70 -27.71 19.41
CA VAL A 240 16.76 -27.08 18.61
C VAL A 240 16.87 -27.90 17.31
N ASN A 241 16.16 -27.45 16.33
CA ASN A 241 16.09 -28.04 14.99
C ASN A 241 15.97 -26.91 13.97
N PRO A 242 17.07 -26.24 13.60
CA PRO A 242 17.04 -25.17 12.65
C PRO A 242 16.39 -25.59 11.32
N VAL A 243 15.44 -24.79 10.88
CA VAL A 243 14.73 -25.01 9.62
C VAL A 243 15.04 -23.86 8.69
N LEU A 244 15.65 -24.16 7.55
CA LEU A 244 15.91 -23.24 6.47
C LEU A 244 14.85 -23.42 5.38
N THR A 245 14.15 -22.36 5.04
CA THR A 245 13.08 -22.41 4.03
C THR A 245 13.05 -21.12 3.22
N GLY A 246 12.42 -21.16 2.05
CA GLY A 246 12.25 -20.01 1.19
C GLY A 246 11.83 -20.38 -0.21
N ILE A 247 12.04 -19.45 -1.13
CA ILE A 247 11.67 -19.59 -2.53
C ILE A 247 12.86 -19.19 -3.39
N VAL A 248 13.29 -20.06 -4.29
CA VAL A 248 14.33 -19.76 -5.27
C VAL A 248 13.72 -18.97 -6.42
N TYR A 249 14.27 -17.80 -6.74
CA TYR A 249 13.77 -16.90 -7.77
C TYR A 249 14.76 -16.69 -8.92
N ASP A 250 14.22 -16.47 -10.11
CA ASP A 250 14.93 -15.87 -11.23
C ASP A 250 15.10 -14.36 -10.98
N LEU A 251 16.34 -13.87 -10.99
CA LEU A 251 16.64 -12.48 -10.71
C LEU A 251 16.04 -11.50 -11.73
N GLU A 252 15.96 -11.90 -13.00
CA GLU A 252 15.51 -11.04 -14.10
C GLU A 252 13.98 -11.00 -14.19
N ARG A 253 13.35 -12.17 -14.09
CA ARG A 253 11.90 -12.32 -14.27
C ARG A 253 11.13 -12.18 -12.96
N ASN A 254 11.83 -12.26 -11.82
CA ASN A 254 11.26 -12.30 -10.47
C ASN A 254 10.16 -13.38 -10.31
N VAL A 255 10.36 -14.52 -10.95
CA VAL A 255 9.46 -15.68 -10.86
C VAL A 255 10.19 -16.86 -10.17
N PRO A 256 9.44 -17.75 -9.48
CA PRO A 256 10.03 -18.94 -8.89
C PRO A 256 10.73 -19.84 -9.92
N ILE A 257 11.77 -20.55 -9.51
CA ILE A 257 12.53 -21.48 -10.34
C ILE A 257 12.18 -22.93 -9.97
N ASN A 258 11.74 -23.72 -10.95
CA ASN A 258 11.58 -25.16 -10.81
C ASN A 258 12.94 -25.88 -10.87
N ALA A 259 13.00 -27.08 -10.30
CA ALA A 259 14.18 -27.95 -10.30
C ALA A 259 15.46 -27.25 -9.77
N ALA A 260 15.32 -26.21 -8.94
CA ALA A 260 16.43 -25.63 -8.23
C ALA A 260 16.82 -26.49 -7.03
N THR A 261 18.10 -26.81 -6.89
CA THR A 261 18.63 -27.57 -5.77
C THR A 261 19.26 -26.64 -4.75
N VAL A 262 18.78 -26.68 -3.51
CA VAL A 262 19.32 -25.97 -2.36
C VAL A 262 20.02 -26.98 -1.46
N THR A 263 21.30 -26.75 -1.17
CA THR A 263 22.13 -27.63 -0.36
C THR A 263 22.69 -26.87 0.83
N ALA A 264 22.49 -27.39 2.05
CA ALA A 264 23.03 -26.87 3.29
C ALA A 264 23.63 -28.02 4.12
N GLY A 265 24.96 -28.03 4.30
CA GLY A 265 25.65 -29.17 4.90
C GLY A 265 25.44 -30.44 4.08
N GLU A 266 24.97 -31.51 4.73
CA GLU A 266 24.67 -32.78 4.09
C GLU A 266 23.22 -32.88 3.56
N LYS A 267 22.40 -31.88 3.79
CA LYS A 267 20.99 -31.83 3.37
C LYS A 267 20.84 -31.13 2.03
N SER A 268 19.96 -31.64 1.20
CA SER A 268 19.57 -30.97 -0.05
C SER A 268 18.09 -31.14 -0.34
N TYR A 269 17.51 -30.16 -1.04
CA TYR A 269 16.14 -30.21 -1.52
C TYR A 269 16.08 -29.66 -2.95
N THR A 270 15.32 -30.31 -3.81
CA THR A 270 15.07 -29.85 -5.18
C THR A 270 13.64 -29.33 -5.29
N THR A 271 13.48 -28.07 -5.68
CA THR A 271 12.18 -27.43 -5.81
C THR A 271 11.33 -28.12 -6.88
N ASP A 272 10.02 -28.20 -6.66
CA ASP A 272 9.05 -28.80 -7.58
C ASP A 272 9.44 -30.20 -8.06
N SER A 273 10.03 -30.99 -7.12
CA SER A 273 10.37 -32.39 -7.36
C SER A 273 9.13 -33.28 -7.26
N PHE A 274 9.34 -34.59 -7.43
CA PHE A 274 8.28 -35.59 -7.28
C PHE A 274 7.72 -35.72 -5.85
N GLU A 275 8.29 -35.03 -4.84
CA GLU A 275 7.71 -34.88 -3.50
C GLU A 275 6.50 -33.95 -3.48
N THR A 276 6.28 -33.22 -4.55
CA THR A 276 5.11 -32.37 -4.75
C THR A 276 4.03 -33.10 -5.52
N THR A 277 2.83 -32.53 -5.60
CA THR A 277 1.76 -33.04 -6.46
C THR A 277 1.70 -32.37 -7.82
N PHE A 278 2.72 -31.63 -8.15
CA PHE A 278 2.79 -30.79 -9.35
C PHE A 278 2.37 -31.56 -10.63
N TYR A 279 2.99 -32.70 -10.91
CA TYR A 279 2.72 -33.49 -12.10
C TYR A 279 1.36 -34.19 -12.16
N LYS A 280 0.66 -34.24 -11.04
CA LYS A 280 -0.71 -34.76 -10.97
C LYS A 280 -1.72 -33.84 -11.66
N TYR A 281 -1.47 -32.54 -11.65
CA TYR A 281 -2.39 -31.49 -12.10
C TYR A 281 -2.01 -30.86 -13.45
N THR A 282 -0.74 -30.90 -13.81
CA THR A 282 -0.25 -30.42 -15.10
C THR A 282 0.98 -31.19 -15.56
N THR A 283 1.18 -31.23 -16.89
CA THR A 283 2.42 -31.74 -17.50
C THR A 283 3.37 -30.59 -17.88
N ASP A 284 2.95 -29.36 -17.73
CA ASP A 284 3.78 -28.18 -17.97
C ASP A 284 4.37 -27.64 -16.68
N PRO A 285 5.65 -27.95 -16.37
CA PRO A 285 6.28 -27.48 -15.14
C PRO A 285 6.38 -25.95 -15.06
N GLU A 286 6.42 -25.25 -16.17
CA GLU A 286 6.52 -23.79 -16.18
C GLU A 286 5.20 -23.08 -15.82
N ALA A 287 4.06 -23.75 -15.99
CA ALA A 287 2.75 -23.21 -15.68
C ALA A 287 2.48 -23.12 -14.17
N LEU A 288 3.06 -24.01 -13.36
CA LEU A 288 2.77 -24.16 -11.93
C LEU A 288 4.02 -24.13 -11.04
N ARG A 289 5.02 -23.34 -11.41
CA ARG A 289 6.26 -23.20 -10.64
C ARG A 289 6.01 -22.54 -9.28
N ASN A 290 6.61 -23.06 -8.22
CA ASN A 290 6.53 -22.46 -6.88
C ASN A 290 7.90 -22.18 -6.24
N GLY A 291 8.97 -22.87 -6.65
CA GLY A 291 10.34 -22.65 -6.18
C GLY A 291 10.57 -22.89 -4.68
N VAL A 292 9.60 -23.45 -3.96
CA VAL A 292 9.66 -23.62 -2.51
C VAL A 292 10.63 -24.73 -2.13
N PHE A 293 11.42 -24.49 -1.10
CA PHE A 293 12.25 -25.50 -0.45
C PHE A 293 12.11 -25.44 1.07
N LEU A 294 12.37 -26.55 1.72
CA LEU A 294 12.50 -26.65 3.17
C LEU A 294 13.58 -27.70 3.49
N LEU A 295 14.54 -27.28 4.31
CA LEU A 295 15.58 -28.14 4.88
C LEU A 295 15.49 -28.05 6.40
N ASP A 296 15.27 -29.17 7.05
CA ASP A 296 15.21 -29.31 8.50
C ASP A 296 16.26 -30.27 9.03
N GLY A 297 16.45 -30.28 10.34
CA GLY A 297 17.50 -31.09 10.97
C GLY A 297 18.91 -30.59 10.61
N LEU A 298 19.05 -29.29 10.44
CA LEU A 298 20.33 -28.64 10.19
C LEU A 298 21.05 -28.37 11.52
N PRO A 299 22.41 -28.37 11.53
CA PRO A 299 23.16 -27.94 12.71
C PRO A 299 22.98 -26.44 12.96
N SER A 300 22.99 -26.04 14.24
CA SER A 300 22.96 -24.63 14.64
C SER A 300 24.18 -23.85 14.13
N GLY A 301 24.01 -22.54 13.95
CA GLY A 301 25.09 -21.62 13.58
C GLY A 301 25.02 -21.16 12.12
N THR A 302 26.16 -20.76 11.58
CA THR A 302 26.25 -20.27 10.19
C THR A 302 26.66 -21.37 9.26
N LEU A 303 25.85 -21.63 8.26
CA LEU A 303 26.10 -22.65 7.23
C LEU A 303 26.36 -22.01 5.86
N LYS A 304 27.16 -22.71 5.09
CA LYS A 304 27.29 -22.47 3.65
C LYS A 304 26.11 -23.11 2.95
N VAL A 305 25.29 -22.30 2.29
CA VAL A 305 24.14 -22.73 1.49
C VAL A 305 24.47 -22.55 0.02
N MET A 306 24.46 -23.62 -0.73
CA MET A 306 24.66 -23.60 -2.17
C MET A 306 23.30 -23.76 -2.87
N VAL A 307 23.06 -22.91 -3.86
CA VAL A 307 21.85 -22.95 -4.67
C VAL A 307 22.23 -23.06 -6.14
N SER A 308 21.64 -24.02 -6.82
CA SER A 308 21.89 -24.26 -8.25
C SER A 308 20.59 -24.65 -8.95
N ALA A 309 20.50 -24.32 -10.24
CA ALA A 309 19.40 -24.77 -11.09
C ALA A 309 19.91 -24.97 -12.54
N PRO A 310 19.25 -25.82 -13.35
CA PRO A 310 19.57 -25.92 -14.77
C PRO A 310 19.53 -24.54 -15.44
N ASP A 311 20.49 -24.24 -16.29
CA ASP A 311 20.63 -22.99 -17.04
C ASP A 311 20.81 -21.72 -16.20
N TYR A 312 21.10 -21.85 -14.88
CA TYR A 312 21.41 -20.73 -13.98
C TYR A 312 22.84 -20.83 -13.44
N TYR A 313 23.40 -19.70 -13.08
CA TYR A 313 24.61 -19.66 -12.27
C TYR A 313 24.29 -20.12 -10.87
N SER A 314 25.13 -21.00 -10.34
CA SER A 314 25.06 -21.38 -8.93
C SER A 314 25.50 -20.23 -8.05
N ASP A 315 24.82 -20.07 -6.92
CA ASP A 315 25.18 -19.11 -5.89
C ASP A 315 25.53 -19.82 -4.57
N THR A 316 26.33 -19.15 -3.75
CA THR A 316 26.76 -19.69 -2.47
C THR A 316 26.69 -18.59 -1.42
N LEU A 317 25.88 -18.82 -0.41
CA LEU A 317 25.53 -17.87 0.62
C LEU A 317 25.99 -18.37 1.99
N GLN A 318 26.42 -17.46 2.88
CA GLN A 318 26.64 -17.76 4.29
C GLN A 318 25.38 -17.38 5.05
N VAL A 319 24.71 -18.34 5.68
CA VAL A 319 23.41 -18.15 6.31
C VAL A 319 23.50 -18.50 7.79
N ALA A 320 23.24 -17.53 8.66
CA ALA A 320 23.09 -17.76 10.09
C ALA A 320 21.71 -18.35 10.37
N LEU A 321 21.66 -19.55 10.90
CA LEU A 321 20.39 -20.23 11.18
C LEU A 321 19.82 -19.81 12.53
N SER A 322 18.51 -19.65 12.59
CA SER A 322 17.76 -19.44 13.83
C SER A 322 17.47 -20.75 14.52
N ASP A 323 17.73 -20.82 15.81
CA ASP A 323 17.38 -22.00 16.66
C ASP A 323 15.94 -21.91 17.18
N THR A 324 15.24 -20.76 17.02
CA THR A 324 13.95 -20.51 17.65
C THR A 324 12.80 -20.28 16.68
N PHE A 325 13.12 -20.12 15.40
CA PHE A 325 12.14 -19.92 14.33
C PHE A 325 12.74 -20.32 12.98
N PHE A 326 11.95 -20.24 11.91
CA PHE A 326 12.43 -20.43 10.54
C PHE A 326 13.51 -19.42 10.17
N THR A 327 14.54 -19.88 9.48
CA THR A 327 15.42 -18.99 8.72
C THR A 327 14.90 -18.91 7.30
N PHE A 328 14.52 -17.72 6.87
CA PHE A 328 14.04 -17.50 5.50
C PHE A 328 15.18 -17.07 4.60
N LEU A 329 15.26 -17.71 3.45
CA LEU A 329 16.24 -17.41 2.41
C LEU A 329 15.53 -17.46 1.04
N ASP A 330 15.48 -16.31 0.34
CA ASP A 330 14.93 -16.23 -1.02
C ASP A 330 16.07 -15.94 -2.02
N PRO A 331 16.85 -16.95 -2.42
CA PRO A 331 17.97 -16.73 -3.31
C PRO A 331 17.49 -16.39 -4.71
N LYS A 332 18.23 -15.48 -5.37
CA LYS A 332 17.94 -15.04 -6.73
C LYS A 332 19.06 -15.48 -7.67
N LEU A 333 18.77 -16.41 -8.56
CA LEU A 333 19.75 -16.92 -9.51
C LEU A 333 19.70 -16.13 -10.84
N ILE A 334 20.85 -16.00 -11.45
CA ILE A 334 21.00 -15.34 -12.74
C ILE A 334 20.96 -16.38 -13.84
N TRP A 335 20.09 -16.22 -14.81
CA TRP A 335 20.01 -17.08 -15.96
C TRP A 335 21.26 -16.98 -16.84
N LYS A 336 21.77 -18.12 -17.37
CA LYS A 336 22.96 -18.24 -18.26
C LYS A 336 22.66 -17.83 -19.69
N ARG A 337 22.10 -16.65 -19.91
CA ARG A 337 21.97 -16.09 -21.24
C ARG A 337 22.67 -14.74 -21.33
N PRO A 338 23.00 -14.28 -22.55
CA PRO A 338 23.70 -13.01 -22.73
C PRO A 338 22.91 -11.83 -22.12
N PRO A 339 23.61 -10.76 -21.67
CA PRO A 339 22.96 -9.51 -21.32
C PRO A 339 22.28 -8.90 -22.55
N ALA A 340 21.06 -8.39 -22.40
CA ALA A 340 20.32 -7.76 -23.48
C ALA A 340 19.74 -6.42 -23.03
N VAL A 341 19.56 -5.50 -23.95
CA VAL A 341 18.95 -4.19 -23.70
C VAL A 341 17.45 -4.36 -23.48
N LYS A 342 16.93 -3.84 -22.37
CA LYS A 342 15.49 -3.77 -22.07
C LYS A 342 14.86 -2.48 -22.60
N SER A 343 15.55 -1.36 -22.39
CA SER A 343 15.05 -0.04 -22.79
C SER A 343 16.19 0.97 -22.87
N SER A 344 15.97 2.02 -23.64
CA SER A 344 16.84 3.18 -23.68
C SER A 344 16.08 4.48 -23.55
N SER A 345 16.74 5.50 -23.04
CA SER A 345 16.29 6.89 -23.05
C SER A 345 17.48 7.77 -23.43
N PRO A 346 17.46 8.46 -24.58
CA PRO A 346 16.33 8.54 -25.51
C PRO A 346 15.94 7.18 -26.13
N ALA A 347 14.71 7.11 -26.63
CA ALA A 347 14.28 5.96 -27.43
C ALA A 347 14.94 5.98 -28.81
N GLN A 348 14.96 4.83 -29.47
CA GLN A 348 15.44 4.74 -30.85
C GLN A 348 14.70 5.71 -31.79
N GLY A 349 15.43 6.54 -32.53
CA GLY A 349 14.88 7.52 -33.46
C GLY A 349 14.25 8.75 -32.78
N TYR A 350 14.52 9.03 -31.51
CA TYR A 350 14.01 10.22 -30.86
C TYR A 350 14.63 11.50 -31.41
N GLU A 351 13.81 12.48 -31.83
CA GLU A 351 14.23 13.66 -32.62
C GLU A 351 14.41 14.97 -31.81
N ARG A 352 14.21 14.94 -30.51
CA ARG A 352 14.24 16.15 -29.66
C ARG A 352 14.97 15.92 -28.35
N GLN A 353 16.05 15.14 -28.37
CA GLN A 353 16.86 14.95 -27.17
C GLN A 353 17.43 16.29 -26.71
N PRO A 354 17.23 16.69 -25.45
CA PRO A 354 17.89 17.88 -24.90
C PRO A 354 19.41 17.75 -24.99
N ALA A 355 20.08 18.88 -25.28
CA ALA A 355 21.55 18.91 -25.43
C ALA A 355 22.32 18.51 -24.16
N TRP A 356 21.69 18.58 -22.99
CA TRP A 356 22.22 18.14 -21.69
C TRP A 356 21.55 16.85 -21.20
N GLY A 357 20.71 16.25 -22.02
CA GLY A 357 19.96 15.05 -21.66
C GLY A 357 20.88 13.85 -21.49
N ASN A 358 20.70 13.12 -20.39
CA ASN A 358 21.42 11.87 -20.17
C ASN A 358 21.00 10.81 -21.19
N ILE A 359 21.93 9.91 -21.49
CA ILE A 359 21.67 8.70 -22.27
C ILE A 359 21.66 7.52 -21.31
N SER A 360 20.49 6.96 -21.07
CA SER A 360 20.28 5.85 -20.14
C SER A 360 19.92 4.58 -20.88
N ILE A 361 20.62 3.49 -20.61
CA ILE A 361 20.36 2.19 -21.20
C ILE A 361 20.20 1.18 -20.05
N THR A 362 19.06 0.49 -20.05
CA THR A 362 18.71 -0.50 -19.03
C THR A 362 18.80 -1.91 -19.62
N PHE A 363 19.42 -2.81 -18.86
CA PHE A 363 19.67 -4.18 -19.27
C PHE A 363 18.87 -5.17 -18.42
N ASN A 364 18.78 -6.40 -18.90
CA ASN A 364 18.07 -7.49 -18.25
C ASN A 364 18.80 -8.06 -17.01
N ARG A 365 20.08 -7.77 -16.83
CA ARG A 365 20.92 -8.28 -15.73
C ARG A 365 22.05 -7.35 -15.33
N PRO A 366 22.73 -7.57 -14.18
CA PRO A 366 23.92 -6.84 -13.78
C PRO A 366 25.09 -7.05 -14.74
N LEU A 367 25.76 -5.97 -15.09
CA LEU A 367 26.85 -5.92 -16.04
C LEU A 367 28.22 -5.79 -15.39
N ASN A 368 29.29 -6.03 -16.15
CA ASN A 368 30.63 -5.59 -15.82
C ASN A 368 30.80 -4.14 -16.30
N ARG A 369 30.84 -3.19 -15.36
CA ARG A 369 30.88 -1.76 -15.65
C ARG A 369 32.04 -1.40 -16.58
N ALA A 370 33.26 -1.80 -16.24
CA ALA A 370 34.43 -1.44 -16.99
C ALA A 370 34.40 -1.96 -18.44
N SER A 371 33.82 -3.16 -18.63
CA SER A 371 33.64 -3.75 -19.96
C SER A 371 32.66 -2.94 -20.81
N PHE A 372 31.51 -2.54 -20.23
CA PHE A 372 30.51 -1.78 -20.95
C PHE A 372 30.92 -0.33 -21.21
N GLU A 373 31.64 0.31 -20.28
CA GLU A 373 32.19 1.65 -20.47
C GLU A 373 33.21 1.63 -21.62
N SER A 374 34.04 0.59 -21.71
CA SER A 374 35.04 0.43 -22.80
C SER A 374 34.38 0.07 -24.13
N ALA A 375 33.19 -0.55 -24.11
CA ALA A 375 32.44 -0.93 -25.31
C ALA A 375 31.56 0.21 -25.84
N PHE A 376 31.36 1.27 -25.06
CA PHE A 376 30.50 2.40 -25.39
C PHE A 376 31.20 3.37 -26.33
N LYS A 377 30.49 3.81 -27.38
CA LYS A 377 30.92 4.83 -28.32
C LYS A 377 29.73 5.74 -28.62
N ILE A 378 29.99 7.03 -28.74
CA ILE A 378 29.02 8.01 -29.24
C ILE A 378 29.61 8.78 -30.41
N GLU A 379 28.85 8.96 -31.46
CA GLU A 379 29.25 9.70 -32.68
C GLU A 379 28.16 10.71 -33.04
N PRO A 380 28.50 12.01 -33.23
CA PRO A 380 29.79 12.66 -33.00
C PRO A 380 30.33 12.45 -31.58
N ALA A 381 31.68 12.42 -31.44
CA ALA A 381 32.30 12.16 -30.15
C ALA A 381 32.01 13.27 -29.14
N VAL A 382 31.61 12.89 -27.97
CA VAL A 382 31.29 13.80 -26.86
C VAL A 382 31.92 13.27 -25.57
N SER A 383 32.53 14.20 -24.79
CA SER A 383 32.98 13.88 -23.46
C SER A 383 31.84 13.75 -22.47
N GLY A 384 31.95 12.91 -21.42
CA GLY A 384 30.94 12.75 -20.42
C GLY A 384 31.35 11.78 -19.33
N GLN A 385 30.46 11.51 -18.41
CA GLN A 385 30.69 10.64 -17.26
C GLN A 385 29.67 9.50 -17.24
N PHE A 386 30.10 8.33 -16.83
CA PHE A 386 29.23 7.19 -16.57
C PHE A 386 28.73 7.19 -15.11
N VAL A 387 27.43 6.93 -14.95
CA VAL A 387 26.79 6.66 -13.66
C VAL A 387 26.03 5.35 -13.79
N TRP A 388 26.16 4.51 -12.77
CA TRP A 388 25.49 3.21 -12.74
C TRP A 388 24.40 3.19 -11.69
N GLY A 389 23.25 2.62 -12.06
CA GLY A 389 22.08 2.46 -11.21
C GLY A 389 21.53 1.03 -11.24
N ASN A 390 20.49 0.78 -10.47
CA ASN A 390 19.72 -0.46 -10.47
C ASN A 390 20.61 -1.72 -10.36
N ASN A 391 21.51 -1.75 -9.38
CA ASN A 391 22.45 -2.86 -9.17
C ASN A 391 23.20 -3.27 -10.45
N ASP A 392 23.83 -2.30 -11.11
CA ASP A 392 24.61 -2.47 -12.35
C ASP A 392 23.79 -2.91 -13.58
N GLN A 393 22.48 -2.76 -13.54
CA GLN A 393 21.59 -3.03 -14.67
C GLN A 393 21.26 -1.78 -15.48
N GLN A 394 21.65 -0.60 -15.03
CA GLN A 394 21.39 0.66 -15.73
C GLN A 394 22.70 1.43 -15.89
N MET A 395 23.08 1.64 -17.15
CA MET A 395 24.18 2.50 -17.52
C MET A 395 23.62 3.86 -17.95
N ILE A 396 24.13 4.93 -17.34
CA ILE A 396 23.76 6.30 -17.66
C ILE A 396 25.03 7.04 -18.09
N PHE A 397 25.10 7.44 -19.35
CA PHE A 397 26.10 8.35 -19.84
C PHE A 397 25.58 9.78 -19.70
N LYS A 398 26.32 10.62 -18.97
CA LYS A 398 26.04 12.04 -18.81
C LYS A 398 27.00 12.80 -19.71
N PRO A 399 26.57 13.23 -20.92
CA PRO A 399 27.41 14.04 -21.80
C PRO A 399 27.66 15.42 -21.15
N ASP A 400 28.85 16.00 -21.38
CA ASP A 400 29.12 17.35 -20.96
C ASP A 400 28.17 18.34 -21.68
N THR A 401 28.05 18.25 -22.98
CA THR A 401 27.02 18.93 -23.80
C THR A 401 26.97 18.28 -25.18
N LEU A 402 25.79 18.01 -25.68
CA LEU A 402 25.55 17.61 -27.07
C LEU A 402 25.35 18.87 -27.94
N ASP A 403 25.73 18.83 -29.22
CA ASP A 403 25.39 19.86 -30.17
C ASP A 403 23.92 19.85 -30.51
N PHE A 404 23.32 21.02 -30.71
CA PHE A 404 21.92 21.16 -31.09
C PHE A 404 21.69 20.70 -32.55
N GLU A 405 20.45 20.25 -32.85
CA GLU A 405 20.01 19.83 -34.18
C GLU A 405 20.96 18.81 -34.86
N THR A 406 21.63 17.98 -34.05
CA THR A 406 22.67 17.03 -34.49
C THR A 406 22.19 15.60 -34.31
N ASP A 407 22.44 14.79 -35.33
CA ASP A 407 22.18 13.34 -35.26
C ASP A 407 23.32 12.64 -34.53
N TYR A 408 22.95 11.86 -33.49
CA TYR A 408 23.87 11.07 -32.70
C TYR A 408 23.61 9.58 -32.85
N GLN A 409 24.70 8.82 -32.87
CA GLN A 409 24.64 7.36 -32.79
C GLN A 409 25.43 6.90 -31.58
N VAL A 410 24.77 6.15 -30.69
CA VAL A 410 25.43 5.41 -29.60
C VAL A 410 25.55 3.97 -29.99
N THR A 411 26.75 3.43 -29.89
CA THR A 411 27.05 2.02 -30.11
C THR A 411 27.59 1.41 -28.83
N ILE A 412 27.09 0.26 -28.42
CA ILE A 412 27.73 -0.61 -27.44
C ILE A 412 28.21 -1.84 -28.19
N ALA A 413 29.53 -1.97 -28.32
CA ALA A 413 30.13 -3.06 -29.03
C ALA A 413 29.82 -4.43 -28.39
N ALA A 414 29.84 -5.48 -29.18
CA ALA A 414 29.69 -6.87 -28.74
C ALA A 414 30.69 -7.34 -27.68
N THR A 415 31.79 -6.57 -27.47
CA THR A 415 32.79 -6.82 -26.44
C THR A 415 32.33 -6.48 -25.04
N GLY A 416 31.18 -5.78 -24.86
CA GLY A 416 30.56 -5.57 -23.56
C GLY A 416 30.11 -6.91 -22.98
N VAL A 417 30.59 -7.25 -21.77
CA VAL A 417 30.27 -8.52 -21.11
C VAL A 417 29.62 -8.31 -19.76
N ASP A 418 28.75 -9.22 -19.35
CA ASP A 418 28.25 -9.27 -17.99
C ASP A 418 29.34 -9.67 -16.98
N ARG A 419 29.01 -9.72 -15.69
CA ARG A 419 29.97 -10.11 -14.64
C ARG A 419 30.47 -11.56 -14.75
N TYR A 420 29.89 -12.36 -15.64
CA TYR A 420 30.25 -13.77 -15.85
C TYR A 420 30.96 -13.97 -17.21
N GLY A 421 31.15 -12.90 -17.98
CA GLY A 421 31.86 -12.93 -19.25
C GLY A 421 31.00 -13.23 -20.47
N HIS A 422 29.66 -13.20 -20.38
CA HIS A 422 28.81 -13.34 -21.56
C HIS A 422 28.76 -12.05 -22.35
N PRO A 423 29.03 -12.10 -23.67
CA PRO A 423 28.98 -10.93 -24.53
C PRO A 423 27.54 -10.44 -24.73
N LEU A 424 27.40 -9.15 -25.03
CA LEU A 424 26.12 -8.48 -25.27
C LEU A 424 25.34 -9.18 -26.41
N ASP A 425 24.03 -9.37 -26.19
CA ASP A 425 23.01 -9.61 -27.21
C ASP A 425 22.38 -8.24 -27.54
N GLY A 426 22.92 -7.59 -28.58
CA GLY A 426 22.49 -6.23 -28.92
C GLY A 426 21.27 -6.19 -29.81
N ASN A 427 20.96 -7.26 -30.54
CA ASN A 427 19.85 -7.36 -31.46
C ASN A 427 18.60 -8.04 -30.87
N GLY A 428 18.72 -8.69 -29.70
CA GLY A 428 17.62 -9.32 -28.98
C GLY A 428 17.26 -10.72 -29.44
N ASP A 429 18.14 -11.41 -30.20
CA ASP A 429 17.91 -12.77 -30.72
C ASP A 429 18.24 -13.87 -29.69
N ARG A 430 18.74 -13.51 -28.52
CA ARG A 430 19.17 -14.36 -27.40
C ARG A 430 20.53 -15.03 -27.62
N VAL A 431 21.29 -14.61 -28.62
CA VAL A 431 22.66 -15.02 -28.87
C VAL A 431 23.58 -13.85 -28.60
N GLY A 432 24.59 -14.02 -27.76
CA GLY A 432 25.53 -12.93 -27.47
C GLY A 432 26.59 -12.80 -28.55
N GLY A 433 27.12 -11.59 -28.69
CA GLY A 433 28.15 -11.28 -29.69
C GLY A 433 27.72 -10.22 -30.68
N ASP A 434 26.61 -9.55 -30.47
CA ASP A 434 26.09 -8.49 -31.31
C ASP A 434 26.21 -7.13 -30.64
N GLU A 435 26.38 -6.08 -31.44
CA GLU A 435 26.38 -4.71 -30.94
C GLU A 435 24.95 -4.16 -30.78
N PHE A 436 24.78 -3.24 -29.85
CA PHE A 436 23.56 -2.45 -29.74
C PHE A 436 23.79 -1.07 -30.33
N VAL A 437 22.85 -0.60 -31.15
CA VAL A 437 22.89 0.72 -31.80
C VAL A 437 21.65 1.53 -31.45
N LEU A 438 21.86 2.73 -30.94
CA LEU A 438 20.84 3.70 -30.60
C LEU A 438 21.07 4.98 -31.39
N ASN A 439 20.12 5.37 -32.23
CA ASN A 439 20.15 6.62 -32.97
C ASN A 439 19.15 7.61 -32.38
N PHE A 440 19.56 8.86 -32.25
CA PHE A 440 18.68 9.94 -31.85
C PHE A 440 19.18 11.28 -32.42
N ARG A 441 18.31 12.28 -32.39
CA ARG A 441 18.64 13.65 -32.82
C ARG A 441 18.40 14.63 -31.67
N THR A 442 19.29 15.58 -31.47
CA THR A 442 19.08 16.66 -30.53
C THR A 442 18.11 17.71 -31.09
N GLY A 443 17.35 18.33 -30.18
CA GLY A 443 16.42 19.40 -30.54
C GLY A 443 17.13 20.74 -30.85
N PRO A 444 16.38 21.73 -31.36
CA PRO A 444 16.89 23.08 -31.52
C PRO A 444 17.23 23.72 -30.17
N ARG A 445 18.13 24.69 -30.19
CA ARG A 445 18.47 25.46 -28.99
C ARG A 445 17.22 26.20 -28.52
N ASP A 446 16.82 25.95 -27.27
CA ASP A 446 15.85 26.78 -26.62
C ASP A 446 16.46 28.13 -26.24
N MET A 447 15.78 29.20 -26.61
CA MET A 447 16.16 30.58 -26.30
C MET A 447 15.10 31.26 -25.42
N ALA A 448 14.05 30.54 -25.07
CA ALA A 448 12.98 31.07 -24.24
C ALA A 448 13.33 30.97 -22.77
N ALA A 449 13.07 31.98 -21.99
CA ALA A 449 13.17 31.91 -20.55
C ALA A 449 11.97 31.17 -19.96
N PRO A 450 12.16 30.46 -18.83
CA PRO A 450 11.08 29.69 -18.19
C PRO A 450 9.94 30.61 -17.74
N ARG A 451 8.70 30.17 -18.00
CA ARG A 451 7.50 30.96 -17.69
C ARG A 451 6.63 30.27 -16.66
N ILE A 452 6.09 31.05 -15.74
CA ILE A 452 5.08 30.56 -14.81
C ILE A 452 3.77 30.32 -15.57
N THR A 453 3.30 29.06 -15.60
CA THR A 453 2.06 28.66 -16.25
C THR A 453 0.89 28.55 -15.29
N ALA A 454 1.15 28.23 -14.03
CA ALA A 454 0.12 28.14 -13.00
C ALA A 454 0.66 28.50 -11.62
N VAL A 455 -0.22 29.03 -10.79
CA VAL A 455 0.01 29.27 -9.37
C VAL A 455 -1.17 28.71 -8.59
N TYR A 456 -0.89 27.96 -7.54
CA TYR A 456 -1.91 27.47 -6.62
C TYR A 456 -1.50 27.74 -5.16
N PRO A 457 -2.39 28.24 -4.31
CA PRO A 457 -3.70 28.82 -4.64
C PRO A 457 -3.54 29.96 -5.65
N PRO A 458 -4.56 30.25 -6.48
CA PRO A 458 -4.50 31.37 -7.40
C PRO A 458 -4.17 32.69 -6.67
N THR A 459 -3.44 33.56 -7.31
CA THR A 459 -3.11 34.88 -6.71
C THR A 459 -4.38 35.61 -6.29
N ASN A 460 -4.34 36.25 -5.13
CA ASN A 460 -5.47 36.92 -4.47
C ASN A 460 -6.56 35.99 -3.92
N THR A 461 -6.28 34.68 -3.77
CA THR A 461 -7.19 33.79 -3.06
C THR A 461 -7.37 34.26 -1.62
N ALA A 462 -8.61 34.33 -1.18
CA ALA A 462 -8.98 34.61 0.19
C ALA A 462 -9.23 33.29 0.95
N ALA A 463 -9.04 33.33 2.26
CA ALA A 463 -9.32 32.21 3.16
C ALA A 463 -8.50 30.94 2.87
N VAL A 464 -7.21 31.10 2.55
CA VAL A 464 -6.27 29.98 2.53
C VAL A 464 -5.99 29.51 3.97
N ASP A 465 -5.57 28.27 4.12
CA ASP A 465 -5.16 27.72 5.41
C ASP A 465 -4.05 28.55 6.07
N ALA A 466 -3.92 28.41 7.41
CA ALA A 466 -2.83 29.07 8.13
C ALA A 466 -1.44 28.58 7.67
N ARG A 467 -1.33 27.35 7.19
CA ARG A 467 -0.12 26.80 6.59
C ARG A 467 -0.39 26.30 5.17
N PRO A 468 -0.51 27.22 4.19
CA PRO A 468 -0.81 26.85 2.82
C PRO A 468 0.42 26.29 2.12
N ILE A 469 0.24 25.36 1.19
CA ILE A 469 1.24 25.04 0.18
C ILE A 469 0.99 25.95 -1.04
N LEU A 470 2.01 26.70 -1.41
CA LEU A 470 2.00 27.52 -2.62
C LEU A 470 2.77 26.77 -3.71
N ASN A 471 2.09 26.37 -4.79
CA ASN A 471 2.77 25.74 -5.91
C ASN A 471 2.89 26.71 -7.07
N ILE A 472 4.07 26.78 -7.66
CA ILE A 472 4.37 27.55 -8.86
C ILE A 472 4.85 26.57 -9.92
N THR A 473 4.10 26.46 -11.01
CA THR A 473 4.40 25.57 -12.12
C THR A 473 4.98 26.35 -13.29
N PHE A 474 6.08 25.87 -13.82
CA PHE A 474 6.74 26.41 -15.01
C PHE A 474 6.40 25.58 -16.25
N ASP A 475 6.57 26.15 -17.44
CA ASP A 475 6.37 25.47 -18.71
C ASP A 475 7.50 24.49 -19.07
N GLU A 476 8.61 24.57 -18.35
CA GLU A 476 9.81 23.77 -18.58
C GLU A 476 10.55 23.42 -17.27
N VAL A 477 11.68 22.76 -17.39
CA VAL A 477 12.52 22.37 -16.25
C VAL A 477 13.45 23.52 -15.86
N ILE A 478 13.36 23.93 -14.60
CA ILE A 478 14.26 24.91 -13.98
C ILE A 478 15.55 24.21 -13.55
N ASP A 479 16.69 24.82 -13.82
CA ASP A 479 17.97 24.41 -13.26
C ASP A 479 17.94 24.48 -11.73
N ALA A 480 18.09 23.33 -11.07
CA ALA A 480 18.07 23.23 -9.61
C ALA A 480 19.15 24.11 -8.95
N GLY A 481 20.29 24.33 -9.60
CA GLY A 481 21.36 25.21 -9.15
C GLY A 481 20.96 26.70 -9.13
N SER A 482 19.97 27.09 -9.93
CA SER A 482 19.43 28.46 -9.96
C SER A 482 18.42 28.73 -8.85
N ILE A 483 17.87 27.70 -8.20
CA ILE A 483 16.86 27.82 -7.14
C ILE A 483 17.55 28.18 -5.82
N GLN A 484 17.81 29.47 -5.64
CA GLN A 484 18.46 29.99 -4.43
C GLN A 484 17.44 30.55 -3.45
N PRO A 485 17.51 30.23 -2.13
CA PRO A 485 16.56 30.74 -1.15
C PRO A 485 16.40 32.27 -1.16
N ALA A 486 17.46 32.99 -1.48
CA ALA A 486 17.47 34.46 -1.56
C ALA A 486 16.53 35.03 -2.65
N LEU A 487 16.13 34.21 -3.63
CA LEU A 487 15.20 34.65 -4.68
C LEU A 487 13.76 34.68 -4.18
N PHE A 488 13.46 34.08 -3.03
CA PHE A 488 12.10 33.94 -2.55
C PHE A 488 11.90 34.68 -1.23
N THR A 489 10.92 35.54 -1.17
CA THR A 489 10.57 36.26 0.05
C THR A 489 9.09 36.15 0.33
N LEU A 490 8.72 35.36 1.34
CA LEU A 490 7.36 35.33 1.88
C LEU A 490 7.27 36.42 2.97
N GLN A 491 6.28 37.32 2.89
CA GLN A 491 6.12 38.38 3.87
C GLN A 491 4.65 38.71 4.09
N LYS A 492 4.32 39.24 5.27
CA LYS A 492 3.03 39.85 5.57
C LYS A 492 2.96 41.22 4.87
N ASN A 493 1.85 41.53 4.23
CA ASN A 493 1.68 42.81 3.57
C ASN A 493 1.78 43.99 4.57
N GLY A 494 2.56 45.00 4.20
CA GLY A 494 2.84 46.13 5.08
C GLY A 494 4.02 45.95 6.03
N THR A 495 4.68 44.80 5.99
CA THR A 495 5.93 44.53 6.73
C THR A 495 7.05 44.24 5.76
N THR A 496 8.32 44.35 6.24
CA THR A 496 9.51 43.98 5.49
C THR A 496 10.22 42.73 6.08
N THR A 497 9.65 42.16 7.13
CA THR A 497 10.20 40.95 7.79
C THR A 497 9.86 39.72 7.00
N PRO A 498 10.85 38.99 6.48
CA PRO A 498 10.61 37.69 5.81
C PRO A 498 10.05 36.66 6.77
N ILE A 499 9.13 35.84 6.30
CA ILE A 499 8.59 34.68 7.01
C ILE A 499 9.41 33.46 6.57
N PRO A 500 9.95 32.69 7.53
CA PRO A 500 10.64 31.44 7.21
C PRO A 500 9.75 30.48 6.47
N HIS A 501 10.26 29.86 5.41
CA HIS A 501 9.54 28.90 4.59
C HIS A 501 10.49 27.89 3.95
N THR A 502 9.96 26.73 3.60
CA THR A 502 10.65 25.73 2.81
C THR A 502 10.31 25.88 1.34
N VAL A 503 11.24 25.50 0.47
CA VAL A 503 11.04 25.43 -0.98
C VAL A 503 11.44 24.03 -1.43
N VAL A 504 10.51 23.33 -2.07
CA VAL A 504 10.74 22.00 -2.64
C VAL A 504 10.58 22.06 -4.14
N HIS A 505 11.57 21.57 -4.88
CA HIS A 505 11.56 21.50 -6.32
C HIS A 505 11.24 20.08 -6.78
N ASN A 506 10.19 19.93 -7.56
CA ASN A 506 9.80 18.68 -8.20
C ASN A 506 9.74 18.86 -9.71
N VAL A 507 10.11 17.82 -10.46
CA VAL A 507 9.99 17.78 -11.92
C VAL A 507 8.99 16.71 -12.30
N VAL A 508 7.90 17.12 -12.95
CA VAL A 508 6.85 16.22 -13.41
C VAL A 508 6.50 16.56 -14.85
N ARG A 509 6.56 15.55 -15.73
CA ARG A 509 6.24 15.69 -17.17
C ARG A 509 6.97 16.86 -17.83
N SER A 510 8.28 16.93 -17.60
CA SER A 510 9.17 18.00 -18.12
C SER A 510 8.76 19.43 -17.70
N ARG A 511 8.13 19.57 -16.54
CA ARG A 511 7.78 20.85 -15.91
C ARG A 511 8.34 20.91 -14.50
N SER A 512 8.85 22.06 -14.12
CA SER A 512 9.22 22.32 -12.74
C SER A 512 8.03 22.84 -11.94
N ILE A 513 7.92 22.30 -10.71
CA ILE A 513 6.97 22.74 -9.71
C ILE A 513 7.77 23.13 -8.47
N LEU A 514 7.70 24.40 -8.09
CA LEU A 514 8.24 24.89 -6.83
C LEU A 514 7.11 24.94 -5.81
N SER A 515 7.22 24.17 -4.75
CA SER A 515 6.25 24.13 -3.65
C SER A 515 6.83 24.84 -2.43
N PHE A 516 6.13 25.88 -1.96
CA PHE A 516 6.53 26.70 -0.82
C PHE A 516 5.60 26.42 0.35
N ALA A 517 6.16 26.22 1.53
CA ALA A 517 5.40 26.02 2.76
C ALA A 517 5.97 26.91 3.87
N PRO A 518 5.14 27.74 4.55
CA PRO A 518 5.57 28.48 5.72
C PRO A 518 6.03 27.52 6.82
N SER A 519 7.09 27.85 7.52
CA SER A 519 7.61 27.04 8.63
C SER A 519 6.72 27.08 9.88
N GLU A 520 5.91 28.13 10.00
CA GLU A 520 4.97 28.38 11.09
C GLU A 520 3.60 28.81 10.55
N ASP A 521 2.58 28.74 11.39
CA ASP A 521 1.24 29.17 11.05
C ASP A 521 1.21 30.68 10.76
N LEU A 522 0.65 31.04 9.62
CA LEU A 522 0.40 32.42 9.27
C LEU A 522 -0.75 32.98 10.12
N GLU A 523 -0.67 34.25 10.49
CA GLU A 523 -1.74 34.91 11.24
C GLU A 523 -3.07 34.90 10.48
N PRO A 524 -4.19 34.63 11.15
CA PRO A 524 -5.50 34.61 10.52
C PRO A 524 -5.91 35.95 9.92
N GLY A 525 -6.63 35.92 8.81
CA GLY A 525 -7.23 37.08 8.17
C GLY A 525 -6.27 38.07 7.56
N GLN A 526 -4.97 37.76 7.51
CA GLN A 526 -3.92 38.65 7.02
C GLN A 526 -3.61 38.42 5.54
N LEU A 527 -3.08 39.47 4.89
CA LEU A 527 -2.59 39.40 3.53
C LEU A 527 -1.09 39.14 3.51
N TYR A 528 -0.69 38.19 2.66
CA TYR A 528 0.70 37.81 2.46
C TYR A 528 1.08 37.89 0.99
N SER A 529 2.35 38.07 0.74
CA SER A 529 2.94 38.08 -0.60
C SER A 529 4.18 37.18 -0.62
N LEU A 530 4.24 36.28 -1.58
CA LEU A 530 5.47 35.60 -1.99
C LEU A 530 6.05 36.38 -3.17
N LEU A 531 7.23 36.96 -2.98
CA LEU A 531 8.01 37.65 -4.00
C LEU A 531 9.02 36.68 -4.58
N ILE A 532 9.15 36.63 -5.89
CA ILE A 532 10.16 35.84 -6.61
C ILE A 532 11.01 36.84 -7.38
N ALA A 533 12.26 36.94 -6.99
CA ALA A 533 13.24 37.79 -7.67
C ALA A 533 13.71 37.13 -8.99
N PRO A 534 14.23 37.92 -9.95
CA PRO A 534 14.94 37.37 -11.12
C PRO A 534 16.10 36.48 -10.72
N GLY A 535 16.47 35.53 -11.58
CA GLY A 535 17.60 34.64 -11.35
C GLY A 535 17.28 33.14 -11.51
N LEU A 536 16.00 32.81 -11.64
CA LEU A 536 15.60 31.44 -12.03
C LEU A 536 15.95 31.23 -13.51
N ARG A 537 16.65 30.11 -13.76
CA ARG A 537 17.09 29.73 -15.11
C ARG A 537 16.51 28.38 -15.49
N ASP A 538 16.29 28.21 -16.78
CA ASP A 538 16.12 26.86 -17.32
C ASP A 538 17.46 26.11 -17.33
N THR A 539 17.44 24.89 -17.79
CA THR A 539 18.64 24.06 -17.91
C THR A 539 19.60 24.51 -19.01
N LEU A 540 19.25 25.51 -19.85
CA LEU A 540 20.09 26.13 -20.87
C LEU A 540 20.67 27.45 -20.44
N GLY A 541 20.28 27.93 -19.26
CA GLY A 541 20.73 29.21 -18.72
C GLY A 541 19.89 30.40 -19.16
N ASN A 542 18.78 30.23 -19.87
CA ASN A 542 17.86 31.31 -20.16
C ASN A 542 17.18 31.76 -18.85
N GLU A 543 17.27 33.05 -18.54
CA GLU A 543 16.88 33.59 -17.22
C GLU A 543 15.56 34.33 -17.28
N GLU A 544 14.67 34.02 -16.34
CA GLU A 544 13.44 34.83 -16.10
C GLU A 544 13.84 36.17 -15.48
N SER A 545 13.48 37.25 -16.15
CA SER A 545 13.96 38.63 -15.85
C SER A 545 13.02 39.44 -14.98
N GLY A 546 11.82 38.93 -14.67
CA GLY A 546 10.78 39.72 -13.99
C GLY A 546 10.57 39.35 -12.54
N ILE A 547 10.31 40.33 -11.66
CA ILE A 547 9.80 40.10 -10.32
C ILE A 547 8.37 39.55 -10.42
N LYS A 548 8.09 38.42 -9.84
CA LYS A 548 6.73 37.86 -9.73
C LYS A 548 6.23 37.97 -8.30
N THR A 549 4.94 38.24 -8.16
CA THR A 549 4.31 38.36 -6.85
C THR A 549 3.07 37.48 -6.79
N VAL A 550 3.03 36.56 -5.84
CA VAL A 550 1.84 35.77 -5.51
C VAL A 550 1.26 36.30 -4.21
N ARG A 551 -0.01 36.70 -4.22
CA ARG A 551 -0.71 37.21 -3.05
C ARG A 551 -1.76 36.25 -2.58
N LEU A 552 -1.91 36.13 -1.26
CA LEU A 552 -2.91 35.30 -0.62
C LEU A 552 -3.40 35.97 0.67
N LYS A 553 -4.60 35.59 1.09
CA LYS A 553 -5.15 35.99 2.37
C LYS A 553 -5.51 34.74 3.16
N THR A 554 -5.04 34.64 4.40
CA THR A 554 -5.40 33.58 5.31
C THR A 554 -6.86 33.65 5.74
N GLY A 555 -7.49 32.51 5.95
CA GLY A 555 -8.83 32.42 6.53
C GLY A 555 -8.86 32.86 7.99
N ALA A 556 -10.06 33.10 8.51
CA ALA A 556 -10.27 33.49 9.92
C ALA A 556 -10.42 32.28 10.85
N ALA A 557 -10.46 31.07 10.32
CA ALA A 557 -10.75 29.86 11.06
C ALA A 557 -9.59 28.87 11.01
N PHE A 558 -9.51 28.04 12.05
CA PHE A 558 -8.53 26.98 12.19
C PHE A 558 -9.19 25.60 12.06
N TRP A 559 -8.48 24.69 11.42
CA TRP A 559 -8.84 23.28 11.40
C TRP A 559 -8.31 22.59 12.67
N ARG A 560 -9.16 21.85 13.35
CA ARG A 560 -8.71 20.82 14.29
C ARG A 560 -8.59 19.52 13.50
N THR A 561 -7.39 19.01 13.38
CA THR A 561 -7.13 17.80 12.59
C THR A 561 -6.79 16.63 13.50
N ARG A 562 -7.19 15.44 13.05
CA ARG A 562 -6.84 14.16 13.66
C ARG A 562 -6.40 13.23 12.53
N ALA A 563 -5.13 12.82 12.57
CA ALA A 563 -4.56 11.96 11.55
C ALA A 563 -5.30 10.60 11.49
N ILE A 564 -5.57 10.14 10.28
CA ILE A 564 -5.90 8.76 9.98
C ILE A 564 -4.61 8.03 9.66
N ASP A 565 -3.85 8.51 8.65
CA ASP A 565 -2.56 7.95 8.27
C ASP A 565 -1.64 9.06 7.75
N ALA A 566 -0.46 9.18 8.33
CA ALA A 566 0.59 10.09 7.88
C ALA A 566 1.57 9.41 6.91
N PHE A 567 1.32 8.14 6.54
CA PHE A 567 2.09 7.33 5.59
C PHE A 567 3.58 7.08 5.92
N GLU A 568 4.02 7.43 7.13
CA GLU A 568 5.42 7.23 7.56
C GLU A 568 5.83 5.75 7.69
N ASN A 569 4.85 4.85 7.85
CA ASN A 569 5.04 3.40 7.83
C ASN A 569 4.81 2.79 6.43
N GLY A 570 4.78 3.61 5.39
CA GLY A 570 4.50 3.19 4.03
C GLY A 570 3.10 2.60 3.88
N VAL A 571 3.01 1.38 3.33
CA VAL A 571 1.73 0.71 3.00
C VAL A 571 1.39 -0.44 3.96
N GLU A 572 1.90 -0.45 5.18
CA GLU A 572 1.80 -1.60 6.09
C GLU A 572 0.36 -2.06 6.34
N ASN A 573 -0.59 -1.13 6.43
CA ASN A 573 -2.00 -1.40 6.67
C ASN A 573 -2.89 -1.21 5.43
N TRP A 574 -2.30 -1.15 4.25
CA TRP A 574 -2.98 -0.97 2.98
C TRP A 574 -2.86 -2.22 2.12
N TRP A 575 -3.95 -2.64 1.52
CA TRP A 575 -3.90 -3.69 0.53
C TRP A 575 -3.52 -3.11 -0.82
N GLN A 576 -2.66 -3.84 -1.52
CA GLN A 576 -2.36 -3.50 -2.90
C GLN A 576 -3.66 -3.38 -3.73
N PRO A 577 -3.75 -2.48 -4.69
CA PRO A 577 -4.94 -2.30 -5.50
C PRO A 577 -5.46 -3.59 -6.14
N SER A 578 -4.56 -4.47 -6.56
CA SER A 578 -4.88 -5.79 -7.11
C SER A 578 -5.57 -6.73 -6.12
N ALA A 579 -5.37 -6.52 -4.80
CA ALA A 579 -5.94 -7.35 -3.73
C ALA A 579 -7.29 -6.83 -3.19
N SER A 580 -7.80 -5.70 -3.69
CA SER A 580 -8.97 -5.05 -3.08
C SER A 580 -10.33 -5.68 -3.45
N GLY A 581 -10.36 -6.58 -4.42
CA GLY A 581 -11.57 -7.29 -4.87
C GLY A 581 -12.52 -6.47 -5.76
N THR A 582 -12.44 -5.15 -5.75
CA THR A 582 -13.27 -4.26 -6.58
C THR A 582 -12.48 -3.48 -7.63
N THR A 583 -11.15 -3.58 -7.61
CA THR A 583 -10.30 -2.99 -8.66
C THR A 583 -10.61 -3.64 -10.01
N THR A 584 -10.87 -2.82 -11.02
CA THR A 584 -11.19 -3.27 -12.38
C THR A 584 -10.66 -2.30 -13.43
N GLY A 585 -10.40 -2.78 -14.64
CA GLY A 585 -9.95 -1.97 -15.76
C GLY A 585 -8.52 -1.44 -15.61
N THR A 586 -7.71 -2.04 -14.73
CA THR A 586 -6.30 -1.71 -14.53
C THR A 586 -5.38 -2.71 -15.24
N ILE A 587 -4.12 -2.31 -15.47
CA ILE A 587 -3.03 -3.17 -15.91
C ILE A 587 -2.23 -3.58 -14.69
N ALA A 588 -2.28 -4.86 -14.31
CA ALA A 588 -1.72 -5.38 -13.06
C ALA A 588 -0.24 -5.02 -12.86
N ASP A 589 0.60 -5.19 -13.89
CA ASP A 589 2.04 -4.92 -13.82
C ASP A 589 2.40 -3.43 -13.68
N SER A 590 1.42 -2.55 -13.92
CA SER A 590 1.57 -1.09 -13.85
C SER A 590 0.76 -0.48 -12.70
N THR A 591 0.20 -1.31 -11.81
CA THR A 591 -0.71 -0.86 -10.76
C THR A 591 -0.26 -1.39 -9.40
N ARG A 592 0.19 -0.49 -8.53
CA ARG A 592 0.68 -0.84 -7.18
C ARG A 592 0.69 0.37 -6.27
N SER A 593 0.75 0.15 -4.97
CA SER A 593 1.00 1.20 -3.97
C SER A 593 2.27 0.92 -3.16
N TYR A 594 2.94 1.98 -2.74
CA TYR A 594 4.20 1.90 -1.97
C TYR A 594 4.51 3.22 -1.26
N GLY A 595 5.36 3.17 -0.24
CA GLY A 595 5.96 4.37 0.36
C GLY A 595 7.05 4.93 -0.55
N SER A 596 7.04 6.23 -0.80
CA SER A 596 7.98 6.91 -1.68
C SER A 596 8.63 8.11 -1.00
N SER A 597 9.94 8.26 -1.15
CA SER A 597 10.69 9.45 -0.75
C SER A 597 10.94 10.45 -1.90
N LEU A 598 10.34 10.22 -3.07
CA LEU A 598 10.59 11.05 -4.27
C LEU A 598 9.86 12.38 -4.23
N ILE A 599 8.60 12.38 -3.82
CA ILE A 599 7.75 13.57 -3.77
C ILE A 599 7.25 13.72 -2.34
N LEU A 600 7.88 14.61 -1.58
CA LEU A 600 7.54 14.83 -0.18
C LEU A 600 6.68 16.09 0.00
N ASN A 601 5.78 16.04 0.95
CA ASN A 601 4.96 17.18 1.32
C ASN A 601 5.79 18.20 2.11
N PRO A 602 5.92 19.47 1.66
CA PRO A 602 6.76 20.45 2.34
C PRO A 602 6.21 20.92 3.70
N LEU A 603 4.95 20.66 4.03
CA LEU A 603 4.33 21.01 5.32
C LEU A 603 4.59 20.01 6.42
N THR A 604 4.77 18.76 6.06
CA THR A 604 5.02 17.67 7.02
C THR A 604 6.50 17.46 7.16
N SER A 605 6.90 16.90 8.29
CA SER A 605 8.28 16.38 8.44
C SER A 605 8.40 14.97 7.90
N SER A 606 7.48 14.57 7.03
CA SER A 606 7.38 13.24 6.45
C SER A 606 8.62 12.88 5.68
N THR A 607 9.06 11.64 5.87
CA THR A 607 10.16 11.02 5.12
C THR A 607 9.64 10.18 3.95
N LEU A 608 8.34 9.88 3.96
CA LEU A 608 7.64 9.13 2.93
C LEU A 608 6.32 9.82 2.57
N SER A 609 5.89 9.63 1.34
CA SER A 609 4.52 9.82 0.87
C SER A 609 3.96 8.51 0.35
N PHE A 610 2.65 8.37 0.34
CA PHE A 610 1.96 7.21 -0.21
C PHE A 610 1.84 7.37 -1.72
N ALA A 611 2.54 6.54 -2.49
CA ALA A 611 2.52 6.56 -3.94
C ALA A 611 1.61 5.47 -4.49
N ILE A 612 0.76 5.81 -5.45
CA ILE A 612 -0.04 4.87 -6.23
C ILE A 612 0.35 4.99 -7.70
N ASP A 613 1.02 3.95 -8.21
CA ASP A 613 1.19 3.76 -9.64
C ASP A 613 -0.14 3.24 -10.22
N TYR A 614 -0.62 3.84 -11.29
CA TYR A 614 -1.81 3.39 -11.99
C TYR A 614 -1.53 3.16 -13.48
N GLY A 615 -2.12 2.11 -14.02
CA GLY A 615 -2.14 1.81 -15.44
C GLY A 615 -3.54 1.39 -15.85
N TRP A 616 -4.13 2.05 -16.85
CA TRP A 616 -5.50 1.80 -17.30
C TRP A 616 -5.54 0.96 -18.59
N ASN A 617 -6.28 -0.13 -18.54
CA ASN A 617 -6.67 -0.85 -19.75
C ASN A 617 -7.86 -0.12 -20.39
N THR A 618 -7.59 0.71 -21.40
CA THR A 618 -8.60 1.54 -22.05
C THR A 618 -9.69 0.76 -22.79
N GLY A 619 -9.49 -0.54 -23.04
CA GLY A 619 -10.49 -1.44 -23.61
C GLY A 619 -11.46 -2.03 -22.58
N SER A 620 -11.29 -1.76 -21.31
CA SER A 620 -12.20 -2.24 -20.26
C SER A 620 -13.54 -1.48 -20.30
N PRO A 621 -14.65 -2.12 -19.92
CA PRO A 621 -15.96 -1.46 -19.85
C PRO A 621 -16.11 -0.54 -18.61
N ALA A 622 -15.23 -0.67 -17.61
CA ALA A 622 -15.24 0.12 -16.38
C ALA A 622 -13.83 0.23 -15.80
N TRP A 623 -13.60 1.29 -15.05
CA TRP A 623 -12.29 1.60 -14.46
C TRP A 623 -12.45 2.04 -13.01
N LEU A 624 -11.92 1.25 -12.10
CA LEU A 624 -11.83 1.56 -10.68
C LEU A 624 -10.55 0.93 -10.11
N LEU A 625 -9.68 1.73 -9.54
CA LEU A 625 -8.59 1.28 -8.69
C LEU A 625 -8.98 1.61 -7.26
N ARG A 626 -8.99 0.61 -6.39
CA ARG A 626 -9.24 0.77 -4.95
C ARG A 626 -8.01 0.37 -4.17
N ASP A 627 -7.46 1.29 -3.40
CA ASP A 627 -6.43 1.01 -2.41
C ASP A 627 -7.06 1.03 -1.02
N TYR A 628 -7.16 -0.12 -0.39
CA TYR A 628 -8.01 -0.36 0.77
C TYR A 628 -7.21 -0.34 2.08
N LEU A 629 -7.64 0.48 3.02
CA LEU A 629 -7.13 0.49 4.39
C LEU A 629 -7.83 -0.61 5.20
N PHE A 630 -7.16 -1.75 5.42
CA PHE A 630 -7.80 -2.92 6.02
C PHE A 630 -7.68 -3.02 7.53
N GLY A 631 -6.72 -2.35 8.18
CA GLY A 631 -6.45 -2.53 9.61
C GLY A 631 -5.60 -1.45 10.25
N GLY A 632 -5.07 -1.78 11.42
CA GLY A 632 -4.21 -0.89 12.20
C GLY A 632 -4.93 0.25 12.92
N PRO A 633 -4.17 1.13 13.60
CA PRO A 633 -4.72 2.29 14.29
C PRO A 633 -5.49 3.24 13.36
N ALA A 634 -5.06 3.34 12.10
CA ALA A 634 -5.69 4.17 11.08
C ALA A 634 -7.16 3.78 10.84
N LYS A 635 -7.44 2.47 10.72
CA LYS A 635 -8.82 1.95 10.53
C LYS A 635 -9.72 2.14 11.76
N ALA A 636 -9.15 2.34 12.94
CA ALA A 636 -9.89 2.57 14.18
C ALA A 636 -10.35 4.03 14.34
N VAL A 637 -9.85 4.95 13.52
CA VAL A 637 -10.27 6.36 13.55
C VAL A 637 -11.69 6.49 13.02
N THR A 638 -12.60 6.90 13.89
CA THR A 638 -14.02 7.12 13.55
C THR A 638 -14.37 8.59 13.58
N PHE A 639 -15.37 8.97 12.79
CA PHE A 639 -15.86 10.34 12.66
C PHE A 639 -17.35 10.31 12.27
N ASP A 640 -17.97 11.44 12.09
CA ASP A 640 -19.32 11.58 11.58
C ASP A 640 -19.36 12.56 10.39
N LYS A 641 -20.51 12.68 9.76
CA LYS A 641 -20.68 13.54 8.58
C LYS A 641 -20.49 15.05 8.82
N SER A 642 -20.43 15.51 10.07
CA SER A 642 -20.13 16.91 10.39
C SER A 642 -18.65 17.24 10.21
N SER A 643 -17.82 16.22 10.11
CA SER A 643 -16.37 16.32 9.86
C SER A 643 -16.07 16.49 8.37
N TYR A 644 -14.85 16.89 8.10
CA TYR A 644 -14.23 16.91 6.76
C TYR A 644 -13.22 15.77 6.66
N LEU A 645 -13.23 15.07 5.56
CA LEU A 645 -12.18 14.11 5.25
C LEU A 645 -11.18 14.77 4.30
N GLN A 646 -9.90 14.79 4.69
CA GLN A 646 -8.87 15.54 3.99
C GLN A 646 -7.65 14.67 3.68
N VAL A 647 -7.01 14.94 2.54
CA VAL A 647 -5.71 14.39 2.18
C VAL A 647 -4.94 15.40 1.32
N TYR A 648 -3.64 15.50 1.50
CA TYR A 648 -2.81 16.18 0.51
C TYR A 648 -2.56 15.24 -0.67
N LEU A 649 -2.87 15.73 -1.88
CA LEU A 649 -2.66 15.03 -3.13
C LEU A 649 -1.73 15.82 -4.03
N PHE A 650 -0.60 15.23 -4.41
CA PHE A 650 0.28 15.79 -5.41
C PHE A 650 -0.22 15.43 -6.81
N GLY A 651 -0.75 16.43 -7.50
CA GLY A 651 -1.29 16.30 -8.85
C GLY A 651 -0.20 16.36 -9.91
N ASP A 652 -0.40 15.57 -10.96
CA ASP A 652 0.46 15.47 -12.14
C ASP A 652 -0.22 15.97 -13.42
N ASN A 653 -1.39 16.60 -13.28
CA ASN A 653 -2.24 17.06 -14.38
C ASN A 653 -2.65 15.93 -15.36
N SER A 654 -2.82 14.73 -14.85
CA SER A 654 -3.16 13.53 -15.66
C SER A 654 -4.60 13.49 -16.13
N GLY A 655 -5.49 14.21 -15.46
CA GLY A 655 -6.93 14.07 -15.63
C GLY A 655 -7.52 12.83 -14.93
N THR A 656 -6.68 12.03 -14.25
CA THR A 656 -7.13 10.89 -13.43
C THR A 656 -8.14 11.37 -12.39
N LEU A 657 -9.17 10.58 -12.15
CA LEU A 657 -10.18 10.86 -11.14
C LEU A 657 -9.74 10.28 -9.79
N PHE A 658 -9.96 11.03 -8.73
CA PHE A 658 -9.72 10.62 -7.34
C PHE A 658 -11.00 10.79 -6.53
N ARG A 659 -11.26 9.87 -5.57
CA ARG A 659 -12.28 10.05 -4.54
C ARG A 659 -11.94 9.30 -3.26
N PHE A 660 -12.56 9.72 -2.16
CA PHE A 660 -12.56 9.01 -0.88
C PHE A 660 -13.66 7.96 -0.85
N ALA A 661 -13.43 6.86 -0.11
CA ALA A 661 -14.45 5.93 0.30
C ALA A 661 -14.43 5.79 1.82
N VAL A 662 -15.61 5.63 2.43
CA VAL A 662 -15.80 5.47 3.86
C VAL A 662 -16.74 4.30 4.15
N ASP A 663 -16.51 3.62 5.28
CA ASP A 663 -17.43 2.64 5.85
C ASP A 663 -18.47 3.39 6.68
N ASP A 664 -19.73 3.20 6.36
CA ASP A 664 -20.84 3.65 7.19
C ASP A 664 -21.20 2.56 8.20
N ARG A 665 -20.79 2.76 9.44
CA ARG A 665 -20.97 1.81 10.53
C ARG A 665 -22.32 2.00 11.21
N VAL A 666 -23.41 1.72 10.51
CA VAL A 666 -24.71 1.58 11.16
C VAL A 666 -24.76 0.22 11.87
N PRO A 667 -25.19 0.11 13.14
CA PRO A 667 -25.24 -1.17 13.88
C PRO A 667 -26.34 -2.12 13.41
N VAL A 668 -26.68 -2.13 12.14
CA VAL A 668 -27.62 -3.07 11.53
C VAL A 668 -26.89 -3.92 10.50
N ALA A 669 -26.99 -5.22 10.66
CA ALA A 669 -26.42 -6.31 9.91
C ALA A 669 -26.65 -6.25 8.38
N ALA A 670 -26.17 -5.21 7.72
CA ALA A 670 -26.08 -5.15 6.27
C ALA A 670 -24.59 -5.12 5.92
N ALA A 671 -24.13 -6.21 5.32
CA ALA A 671 -22.90 -6.20 4.56
C ALA A 671 -22.91 -5.00 3.61
N GLU A 672 -21.83 -4.17 3.64
CA GLU A 672 -21.46 -3.27 2.56
C GLU A 672 -22.21 -1.93 2.46
N ASN A 673 -22.16 -1.13 3.53
CA ASN A 673 -22.44 0.30 3.41
C ASN A 673 -21.11 1.04 3.21
N HIS A 674 -20.67 1.13 1.96
CA HIS A 674 -19.49 1.90 1.57
C HIS A 674 -19.94 3.11 0.77
N GLU A 675 -19.78 4.28 1.35
CA GLU A 675 -20.10 5.54 0.70
C GLU A 675 -18.83 6.18 0.13
N VAL A 676 -19.01 7.01 -0.89
CA VAL A 676 -17.89 7.67 -1.58
C VAL A 676 -18.13 9.15 -1.74
N SER A 677 -17.04 9.92 -1.80
CA SER A 677 -17.11 11.33 -2.18
C SER A 677 -17.47 11.48 -3.67
N PRO A 678 -17.82 12.69 -4.13
CA PRO A 678 -17.72 13.02 -5.54
C PRO A 678 -16.32 12.75 -6.09
N TRP A 679 -16.23 12.62 -7.41
CA TRP A 679 -14.95 12.51 -8.08
C TRP A 679 -14.25 13.87 -8.18
N TYR A 680 -12.96 13.92 -7.79
CA TYR A 680 -12.07 15.06 -8.00
C TYR A 680 -11.15 14.76 -9.18
N LYS A 681 -11.18 15.58 -10.22
CA LYS A 681 -10.32 15.43 -11.39
C LYS A 681 -8.96 16.05 -11.14
N VAL A 682 -7.89 15.28 -11.28
CA VAL A 682 -6.50 15.72 -11.08
C VAL A 682 -6.03 16.50 -12.31
N ASN A 683 -6.41 17.76 -12.40
CA ASN A 683 -6.11 18.69 -13.50
C ASN A 683 -5.17 19.84 -13.06
N TRP A 684 -4.25 19.53 -12.15
CA TRP A 684 -3.27 20.47 -11.61
C TRP A 684 -1.91 19.80 -11.40
N TYR A 685 -0.89 20.62 -11.19
CA TYR A 685 0.44 20.19 -10.75
C TYR A 685 0.69 20.61 -9.30
N GLY A 686 1.42 19.79 -8.55
CA GLY A 686 1.85 20.07 -7.17
C GLY A 686 0.83 19.69 -6.11
N TRP A 687 1.18 19.94 -4.86
CA TRP A 687 0.39 19.54 -3.70
C TRP A 687 -0.89 20.36 -3.55
N ARG A 688 -2.00 19.71 -3.36
CA ARG A 688 -3.27 20.33 -2.96
C ARG A 688 -3.89 19.57 -1.80
N LEU A 689 -4.46 20.31 -0.87
CA LEU A 689 -5.37 19.74 0.11
C LEU A 689 -6.71 19.47 -0.56
N ILE A 690 -7.08 18.22 -0.68
CA ILE A 690 -8.41 17.79 -1.12
C ILE A 690 -9.24 17.57 0.14
N SER A 691 -10.42 18.16 0.17
CA SER A 691 -11.30 18.15 1.34
C SER A 691 -12.71 17.77 0.91
N TRP A 692 -13.23 16.68 1.48
CA TRP A 692 -14.61 16.28 1.32
C TRP A 692 -15.45 16.82 2.48
N GLU A 693 -16.34 17.74 2.18
CA GLU A 693 -17.29 18.31 3.12
C GLU A 693 -18.55 17.42 3.17
N MET A 694 -18.49 16.37 3.95
CA MET A 694 -19.49 15.30 3.97
C MET A 694 -20.91 15.76 4.32
N ASN A 695 -21.05 16.87 5.02
CA ASN A 695 -22.36 17.43 5.37
C ASN A 695 -23.01 18.21 4.22
N ASN A 696 -22.22 18.72 3.29
CA ASN A 696 -22.68 19.63 2.24
C ASN A 696 -22.54 19.04 0.83
N GLU A 697 -21.65 18.09 0.64
CA GLU A 697 -21.44 17.40 -0.62
C GLU A 697 -22.13 16.04 -0.59
N ALA A 698 -23.09 15.82 -1.47
CA ALA A 698 -23.80 14.56 -1.55
C ALA A 698 -22.82 13.41 -1.89
N PRO A 699 -22.96 12.25 -1.27
CA PRO A 699 -22.19 11.07 -1.63
C PRO A 699 -22.33 10.70 -3.10
N GLY A 700 -21.25 10.14 -3.66
CA GLY A 700 -21.28 9.53 -4.98
C GLY A 700 -21.95 8.16 -4.94
N SER A 701 -22.09 7.51 -6.09
CA SER A 701 -22.64 6.14 -6.18
C SER A 701 -21.51 5.12 -6.22
N TRP A 702 -21.62 4.10 -5.35
CA TRP A 702 -20.77 2.89 -5.37
C TRP A 702 -21.54 1.69 -4.77
N LEU A 703 -21.14 1.16 -3.60
CA LEU A 703 -21.78 -0.02 -2.98
C LEU A 703 -22.79 0.35 -1.88
N GLY A 704 -22.82 1.61 -1.45
CA GLY A 704 -23.67 2.11 -0.40
C GLY A 704 -25.06 2.52 -0.86
N ASP A 705 -25.88 3.00 0.09
CA ASP A 705 -27.24 3.47 -0.13
C ASP A 705 -27.33 4.96 -0.53
N GLY A 706 -26.18 5.65 -0.64
CA GLY A 706 -26.08 7.08 -0.99
C GLY A 706 -26.33 7.99 0.20
N ARG A 707 -26.20 7.50 1.43
CA ARG A 707 -26.35 8.28 2.67
C ARG A 707 -25.16 8.06 3.58
N LEU A 708 -24.83 9.11 4.32
CA LEU A 708 -23.83 9.05 5.39
C LEU A 708 -24.56 9.02 6.73
N ASP A 709 -24.70 7.84 7.29
CA ASP A 709 -25.44 7.61 8.53
C ASP A 709 -24.52 7.10 9.65
N GLY A 710 -24.72 7.60 10.88
CA GLY A 710 -24.03 7.11 12.06
C GLY A 710 -22.53 7.41 12.13
N THR A 711 -21.77 6.42 12.56
CA THR A 711 -20.31 6.53 12.75
C THR A 711 -19.60 6.03 11.51
N LEU A 712 -18.76 6.89 10.93
CA LEU A 712 -17.98 6.61 9.73
C LEU A 712 -16.55 6.20 10.08
N ALA A 713 -15.94 5.42 9.21
CA ALA A 713 -14.50 5.15 9.21
C ALA A 713 -13.97 5.19 7.77
N PHE A 714 -12.70 5.52 7.60
CA PHE A 714 -12.10 5.54 6.28
C PHE A 714 -12.00 4.11 5.69
N ASP A 715 -12.38 3.94 4.42
CA ASP A 715 -12.29 2.68 3.69
C ASP A 715 -11.10 2.65 2.74
N SER A 716 -11.07 3.51 1.73
CA SER A 716 -10.08 3.44 0.67
C SER A 716 -9.85 4.76 -0.05
N ILE A 717 -8.69 4.85 -0.68
CA ILE A 717 -8.43 5.75 -1.79
C ILE A 717 -8.91 5.06 -3.07
N GLN A 718 -9.69 5.79 -3.88
CA GLN A 718 -10.15 5.27 -5.16
C GLN A 718 -9.69 6.18 -6.30
N LEU A 719 -9.18 5.56 -7.37
CA LEU A 719 -8.87 6.24 -8.63
C LEU A 719 -9.78 5.73 -9.73
N GLY A 720 -10.07 6.60 -10.70
CA GLY A 720 -10.87 6.30 -11.88
C GLY A 720 -10.24 6.87 -13.14
N TYR A 721 -10.63 6.31 -14.27
CA TYR A 721 -10.22 6.78 -15.60
C TYR A 721 -11.39 7.44 -16.31
N GLU A 722 -11.12 8.54 -16.97
CA GLU A 722 -12.02 9.19 -17.90
C GLU A 722 -11.37 9.23 -19.30
N PRO A 723 -12.09 8.87 -20.38
CA PRO A 723 -11.54 8.93 -21.73
C PRO A 723 -10.94 10.31 -22.04
N GLY A 724 -9.69 10.31 -22.55
CA GLY A 724 -8.91 11.52 -22.80
C GLY A 724 -7.95 11.90 -21.67
N SER A 725 -8.03 11.23 -20.51
CA SER A 725 -7.03 11.34 -19.44
C SER A 725 -5.80 10.49 -19.76
N GLN A 726 -4.73 10.66 -18.96
CA GLN A 726 -3.54 9.82 -19.08
C GLN A 726 -3.87 8.37 -18.71
N THR A 727 -3.30 7.43 -19.46
CA THR A 727 -3.53 6.00 -19.24
C THR A 727 -2.63 5.38 -18.18
N SER A 728 -1.59 6.10 -17.74
CA SER A 728 -0.70 5.66 -16.66
C SER A 728 0.00 6.84 -15.99
N GLY A 729 0.44 6.64 -14.75
CA GLY A 729 1.17 7.63 -13.98
C GLY A 729 1.32 7.22 -12.51
N THR A 730 1.78 8.17 -11.70
CA THR A 730 1.89 8.01 -10.24
C THR A 730 1.28 9.22 -9.57
N LEU A 731 0.38 8.98 -8.61
CA LEU A 731 -0.13 10.00 -7.71
C LEU A 731 0.47 9.79 -6.32
N TYR A 732 0.75 10.91 -5.62
CA TYR A 732 1.32 10.87 -4.28
C TYR A 732 0.35 11.51 -3.30
N PHE A 733 0.18 10.84 -2.16
CA PHE A 733 -0.71 11.27 -1.09
C PHE A 733 0.06 11.45 0.21
N ASP A 734 -0.39 12.38 1.04
CA ASP A 734 0.18 12.58 2.37
C ASP A 734 -0.86 13.13 3.34
N ASP A 735 -0.66 12.89 4.64
CA ASP A 735 -1.47 13.42 5.74
C ASP A 735 -2.99 13.23 5.51
N LEU A 736 -3.40 11.96 5.38
CA LEU A 736 -4.82 11.58 5.39
C LEU A 736 -5.39 11.81 6.79
N ARG A 737 -6.44 12.65 6.90
CA ARG A 737 -6.92 13.12 8.19
C ARG A 737 -8.40 13.44 8.21
N VAL A 738 -8.98 13.40 9.40
CA VAL A 738 -10.26 14.01 9.70
C VAL A 738 -10.02 15.43 10.19
N ALA A 739 -10.79 16.39 9.69
CA ALA A 739 -10.74 17.77 10.10
C ALA A 739 -12.11 18.23 10.59
N GLU A 740 -12.11 18.95 11.68
CA GLU A 740 -13.28 19.63 12.21
C GLU A 740 -13.09 21.12 12.04
N TYR A 741 -14.06 21.76 11.39
CA TYR A 741 -14.06 23.20 11.26
C TYR A 741 -14.52 23.80 12.58
N SER A 742 -13.61 24.35 13.36
CA SER A 742 -13.97 25.18 14.47
C SER A 742 -14.40 26.53 13.91
N ALA A 743 -15.70 26.74 13.76
CA ALA A 743 -16.23 28.08 13.66
C ALA A 743 -15.83 28.77 14.97
N VAL A 744 -14.70 29.44 14.97
CA VAL A 744 -14.26 30.22 16.11
C VAL A 744 -15.33 31.28 16.30
N GLY A 745 -15.98 31.26 17.46
CA GLY A 745 -16.71 32.43 17.87
C GLY A 745 -15.77 33.64 17.70
N VAL A 746 -16.30 34.69 17.16
CA VAL A 746 -15.71 36.01 16.93
C VAL A 746 -14.25 36.14 17.40
N VAL A 747 -13.29 36.11 16.49
CA VAL A 747 -11.87 36.33 16.81
C VAL A 747 -11.66 37.83 17.00
N GLN A 748 -11.14 38.24 18.13
CA GLN A 748 -10.66 39.61 18.33
C GLN A 748 -9.38 39.78 17.46
N ALA A 749 -9.48 40.54 16.40
CA ALA A 749 -8.42 40.74 15.43
C ALA A 749 -7.58 41.98 15.83
N GLY A 750 -6.57 41.78 16.68
CA GLY A 750 -5.58 42.82 17.01
C GLY A 750 -5.53 43.25 18.47
N ALA A 751 -4.36 43.69 18.92
CA ALA A 751 -4.12 44.18 20.28
C ALA A 751 -4.51 45.68 20.49
N ASP A 752 -4.82 46.39 19.41
CA ASP A 752 -5.16 47.85 19.47
C ASP A 752 -6.67 47.99 19.62
N VAL A 753 -7.08 48.89 20.53
CA VAL A 753 -8.48 49.23 20.70
C VAL A 753 -8.89 50.20 19.63
N PRO A 754 -9.93 49.92 18.82
CA PRO A 754 -10.41 50.86 17.79
C PRO A 754 -10.87 52.17 18.38
N ALA A 755 -10.56 53.27 17.73
CA ALA A 755 -10.97 54.58 18.20
C ALA A 755 -12.47 54.87 17.94
N ARG A 756 -13.14 54.08 17.09
CA ARG A 756 -14.55 54.26 16.70
C ARG A 756 -15.17 52.96 16.22
N PHE A 757 -16.51 52.94 16.26
CA PHE A 757 -17.23 51.83 15.60
C PHE A 757 -17.01 51.85 14.09
N ALA A 758 -16.83 50.70 13.47
CA ALA A 758 -16.79 50.51 12.03
C ALA A 758 -17.50 49.20 11.62
N LEU A 759 -18.03 49.19 10.39
CA LEU A 759 -18.47 47.99 9.69
C LEU A 759 -17.81 48.05 8.31
N GLU A 760 -16.97 47.05 8.04
CA GLU A 760 -16.26 46.98 6.76
C GLU A 760 -17.13 46.31 5.69
N GLN A 761 -16.76 46.45 4.41
CA GLN A 761 -17.37 45.76 3.31
C GLN A 761 -16.99 44.28 3.41
N ASN A 762 -17.97 43.37 3.29
CA ASN A 762 -17.70 41.94 3.29
C ASN A 762 -16.78 41.54 2.13
N TYR A 763 -15.92 40.60 2.37
CA TYR A 763 -15.00 40.07 1.37
C TYR A 763 -14.91 38.55 1.44
N PRO A 764 -14.96 37.84 0.29
CA PRO A 764 -15.20 38.39 -1.07
C PRO A 764 -16.61 38.96 -1.23
N ASN A 765 -16.78 39.84 -2.21
CA ASN A 765 -18.08 40.38 -2.65
C ASN A 765 -18.01 40.74 -4.15
N PRO A 766 -18.65 40.01 -5.07
CA PRO A 766 -19.53 38.85 -4.83
C PRO A 766 -18.82 37.65 -4.22
N PHE A 767 -19.56 36.71 -3.56
CA PHE A 767 -19.02 35.58 -2.88
C PHE A 767 -19.72 34.25 -3.24
N ASN A 768 -18.99 33.14 -3.08
CA ASN A 768 -19.44 31.75 -3.22
C ASN A 768 -18.49 30.82 -2.45
N PRO A 769 -18.90 29.93 -1.52
CA PRO A 769 -20.19 29.98 -0.83
C PRO A 769 -20.17 30.92 0.38
N SER A 770 -19.00 31.43 0.82
CA SER A 770 -18.86 32.17 2.08
C SER A 770 -18.20 33.51 1.92
N THR A 771 -18.49 34.41 2.88
CA THR A 771 -17.90 35.77 2.94
C THR A 771 -17.64 36.18 4.39
N THR A 772 -16.62 37.01 4.59
CA THR A 772 -16.25 37.55 5.90
C THR A 772 -16.69 38.99 6.06
N ILE A 773 -17.26 39.31 7.19
CA ILE A 773 -17.68 40.63 7.60
C ILE A 773 -16.79 41.10 8.75
N LEU A 774 -16.12 42.25 8.60
CA LEU A 774 -15.27 42.85 9.62
C LEU A 774 -15.99 44.02 10.28
N TYR A 775 -15.84 44.16 11.61
CA TYR A 775 -16.36 45.29 12.35
C TYR A 775 -15.50 45.60 13.57
N ASP A 776 -15.55 46.88 13.95
CA ASP A 776 -14.75 47.44 15.06
C ASP A 776 -15.64 47.94 16.17
N LEU A 777 -15.20 47.64 17.40
CA LEU A 777 -15.83 48.11 18.64
C LEU A 777 -14.84 48.96 19.44
N PRO A 778 -15.15 50.26 19.73
CA PRO A 778 -14.27 51.09 20.53
C PRO A 778 -14.29 50.70 22.01
N GLU A 779 -13.57 51.44 22.84
CA GLU A 779 -13.43 51.14 24.27
C GLU A 779 -14.79 50.91 24.96
N GLY A 780 -14.89 49.85 25.75
CA GLY A 780 -16.08 49.45 26.48
C GLY A 780 -16.61 48.06 26.18
N MET A 781 -17.74 47.72 26.83
CA MET A 781 -18.51 46.48 26.58
C MET A 781 -19.78 46.84 25.80
N HIS A 782 -20.00 46.20 24.67
CA HIS A 782 -21.09 46.50 23.75
C HIS A 782 -22.02 45.31 23.58
N GLU A 783 -23.33 45.51 23.59
CA GLU A 783 -24.28 44.53 23.08
C GLU A 783 -24.28 44.59 21.56
N VAL A 784 -23.83 43.51 20.90
CA VAL A 784 -23.61 43.46 19.45
C VAL A 784 -24.57 42.48 18.81
N SER A 785 -25.28 42.96 17.78
CA SER A 785 -26.05 42.10 16.89
C SER A 785 -25.54 42.28 15.47
N VAL A 786 -25.09 41.18 14.81
CA VAL A 786 -24.77 41.16 13.37
C VAL A 786 -25.74 40.20 12.69
N ARG A 787 -26.53 40.69 11.75
CA ARG A 787 -27.57 39.92 11.05
C ARG A 787 -27.54 40.11 9.56
N ILE A 788 -27.94 39.07 8.82
CA ILE A 788 -28.16 39.09 7.37
C ILE A 788 -29.65 39.28 7.09
N TYR A 789 -29.96 40.07 6.10
CA TYR A 789 -31.32 40.35 5.63
C TYR A 789 -31.41 40.20 4.11
N ASP A 790 -32.57 39.81 3.62
CA ASP A 790 -32.89 39.91 2.20
C ASP A 790 -33.22 41.36 1.80
N LEU A 791 -33.43 41.60 0.52
CA LEU A 791 -33.78 42.94 0.01
C LEU A 791 -35.14 43.50 0.50
N LEU A 792 -36.01 42.62 1.02
CA LEU A 792 -37.28 42.98 1.62
C LEU A 792 -37.18 43.27 3.14
N GLY A 793 -35.96 43.23 3.68
CA GLY A 793 -35.68 43.44 5.10
C GLY A 793 -36.02 42.28 6.01
N ARG A 794 -36.33 41.10 5.47
CA ARG A 794 -36.60 39.90 6.29
C ARG A 794 -35.27 39.29 6.77
N PRO A 795 -35.18 38.92 8.06
CA PRO A 795 -33.96 38.29 8.58
C PRO A 795 -33.73 36.94 7.89
N VAL A 796 -32.50 36.67 7.53
CA VAL A 796 -32.03 35.44 6.90
C VAL A 796 -31.15 34.65 7.86
N ARG A 797 -30.22 35.35 8.55
CA ARG A 797 -29.27 34.72 9.46
C ARG A 797 -28.85 35.65 10.58
N ALA A 798 -28.86 35.17 11.81
CA ALA A 798 -28.17 35.83 12.92
C ALA A 798 -26.73 35.29 13.04
N LEU A 799 -25.75 36.19 12.85
CA LEU A 799 -24.33 35.79 12.93
C LEU A 799 -23.73 36.04 14.31
N VAL A 800 -24.10 37.15 14.94
CA VAL A 800 -23.62 37.55 16.27
C VAL A 800 -24.79 38.13 17.07
N GLU A 801 -24.99 37.62 18.29
CA GLU A 801 -25.92 38.20 19.29
C GLU A 801 -25.31 37.99 20.68
N THR A 802 -24.37 38.87 21.07
CA THR A 802 -23.68 38.69 22.37
C THR A 802 -23.06 40.02 22.83
N ARG A 803 -22.63 40.05 24.09
CA ARG A 803 -21.80 41.13 24.63
C ARG A 803 -20.35 40.92 24.24
N GLN A 804 -19.73 42.01 23.73
CA GLN A 804 -18.33 41.99 23.30
C GLN A 804 -17.55 43.17 23.86
N SER A 805 -16.27 42.95 24.21
CA SER A 805 -15.36 44.02 24.64
C SER A 805 -14.89 44.84 23.43
N ALA A 806 -14.18 45.93 23.66
CA ALA A 806 -13.47 46.68 22.65
C ALA A 806 -12.54 45.79 21.85
N GLY A 807 -12.43 45.99 20.51
CA GLY A 807 -11.55 45.24 19.64
C GLY A 807 -12.00 45.24 18.17
N HIS A 808 -11.17 44.65 17.34
CA HIS A 808 -11.47 44.33 15.94
C HIS A 808 -12.07 42.97 15.84
N TYR A 809 -13.18 42.81 15.15
CA TYR A 809 -13.92 41.54 15.04
C TYR A 809 -14.18 41.11 13.62
N SER A 810 -14.26 39.83 13.43
CA SER A 810 -14.65 39.23 12.15
C SER A 810 -15.72 38.16 12.35
N VAL A 811 -16.67 38.07 11.44
CA VAL A 811 -17.69 37.01 11.40
C VAL A 811 -17.94 36.57 9.97
N GLN A 812 -18.12 35.28 9.76
CA GLN A 812 -18.33 34.71 8.46
C GLN A 812 -19.80 34.33 8.24
N TRP A 813 -20.27 34.53 7.01
CA TRP A 813 -21.54 33.99 6.54
C TRP A 813 -21.29 32.97 5.42
N ASP A 814 -21.84 31.78 5.60
CA ASP A 814 -21.73 30.64 4.73
C ASP A 814 -22.83 30.53 3.66
N GLY A 815 -23.61 31.59 3.47
CA GLY A 815 -24.71 31.60 2.53
C GLY A 815 -25.95 30.85 2.98
N ARG A 816 -26.10 30.50 4.29
CA ARG A 816 -27.25 29.76 4.83
C ARG A 816 -28.13 30.64 5.70
N ASP A 817 -29.43 30.27 5.76
CA ASP A 817 -30.38 30.86 6.68
C ASP A 817 -30.27 30.29 8.11
N ASP A 818 -31.08 30.77 9.05
CA ASP A 818 -31.09 30.28 10.42
C ASP A 818 -31.58 28.79 10.54
N ALA A 819 -32.24 28.27 9.53
CA ALA A 819 -32.63 26.85 9.45
C ALA A 819 -31.57 25.97 8.74
N GLY A 820 -30.39 26.51 8.40
CA GLY A 820 -29.28 25.81 7.74
C GLY A 820 -29.48 25.62 6.22
N ARG A 821 -30.52 26.12 5.62
CA ARG A 821 -30.81 25.98 4.19
C ARG A 821 -30.03 27.03 3.39
N LEU A 822 -29.49 26.65 2.23
CA LEU A 822 -28.78 27.58 1.34
C LEU A 822 -29.70 28.69 0.86
N ALA A 823 -29.26 29.91 1.05
CA ALA A 823 -29.93 31.11 0.52
C ALA A 823 -29.87 31.12 -1.02
N ALA A 824 -30.80 31.78 -1.67
CA ALA A 824 -30.80 31.95 -3.13
C ALA A 824 -29.69 32.90 -3.58
N SER A 825 -29.15 32.69 -4.80
CA SER A 825 -28.27 33.70 -5.40
C SER A 825 -28.99 35.05 -5.47
N GLY A 826 -28.30 36.10 -5.07
CA GLY A 826 -28.91 37.43 -5.05
C GLY A 826 -28.18 38.42 -4.17
N VAL A 827 -28.81 39.58 -3.98
CA VAL A 827 -28.32 40.69 -3.14
C VAL A 827 -28.89 40.53 -1.73
N TYR A 828 -28.01 40.64 -0.73
CA TYR A 828 -28.32 40.59 0.69
C TYR A 828 -27.80 41.84 1.37
N LEU A 829 -28.36 42.19 2.52
CA LEU A 829 -27.90 43.26 3.40
C LEU A 829 -27.35 42.61 4.68
N PHE A 830 -26.25 43.11 5.18
CA PHE A 830 -25.79 42.77 6.51
C PHE A 830 -25.72 44.01 7.38
N ARG A 831 -26.15 43.82 8.61
CA ARG A 831 -26.30 44.93 9.56
C ARG A 831 -25.61 44.60 10.87
N ILE A 832 -24.82 45.56 11.34
CA ILE A 832 -24.41 45.60 12.76
C ILE A 832 -25.30 46.59 13.52
N ALA A 833 -25.74 46.19 14.70
CA ALA A 833 -26.48 47.05 15.62
C ALA A 833 -25.90 46.91 17.02
N THR A 834 -25.61 48.04 17.66
CA THR A 834 -25.30 48.18 19.06
C THR A 834 -26.17 49.28 19.63
N PRO A 835 -26.29 49.49 20.95
CA PRO A 835 -27.02 50.68 21.50
C PRO A 835 -26.48 52.04 21.01
N LEU A 836 -25.21 52.08 20.59
CA LEU A 836 -24.53 53.34 20.23
C LEU A 836 -24.20 53.44 18.72
N PHE A 837 -24.32 52.33 17.94
CA PHE A 837 -23.94 52.32 16.53
C PHE A 837 -24.83 51.39 15.71
N ASN A 838 -25.14 51.79 14.51
CA ASN A 838 -25.91 51.03 13.57
C ASN A 838 -25.41 51.30 12.15
N ALA A 839 -25.02 50.25 11.47
CA ALA A 839 -24.53 50.34 10.07
C ALA A 839 -25.03 49.13 9.24
N VAL A 840 -25.29 49.39 7.96
CA VAL A 840 -25.79 48.40 7.00
C VAL A 840 -24.93 48.49 5.75
N LYS A 841 -24.55 47.33 5.21
CA LYS A 841 -23.87 47.21 3.90
C LYS A 841 -24.54 46.13 3.05
N ARG A 842 -24.25 46.22 1.74
CA ARG A 842 -24.80 45.29 0.72
C ARG A 842 -23.74 44.30 0.29
N MET A 843 -24.16 43.04 0.08
CA MET A 843 -23.35 41.97 -0.47
C MET A 843 -24.08 41.19 -1.56
N VAL A 844 -23.33 40.51 -2.41
CA VAL A 844 -23.87 39.70 -3.52
C VAL A 844 -23.43 38.24 -3.35
N TYR A 845 -24.41 37.38 -3.21
CA TYR A 845 -24.19 35.92 -3.14
C TYR A 845 -24.43 35.30 -4.53
N ILE A 846 -23.51 34.49 -5.02
CA ILE A 846 -23.58 33.79 -6.31
C ILE A 846 -23.35 32.33 -6.02
N LYS A 847 -24.29 31.45 -6.39
CA LYS A 847 -24.15 30.01 -6.35
C LYS A 847 -23.25 29.52 -7.46
#